data_171dc50c102ce07f1339f7a85f781cd7
#
_entry.id   171dc50c102ce07f1339f7a85f781cd7
#
_cell.length_a   1.000
_cell.length_b   1.000
_cell.length_c   1.000
_cell.angle_alpha   90.00
_cell.angle_beta   90.00
_cell.angle_gamma   90.00
#
_symmetry.space_group_name_H-M   'P 1'
#
loop_
_entity.id
_entity.type
_entity.pdbx_description
1 polymer ?
#
loop_
_entity_poly.entity_id
_entity_poly.type
_entity_poly.pdbx_seq_one_letter_code
_entity_poly.pdbx_strand_id
1 'polypeptide(L)'
;MTIRIYPSRLPGEPLETHEHDATTLHHWMKENVRGYRSDMKHPVAVEVDGESIPPQAWFDYALRPDSDVRIYPVPFGLEAATIAWIGVGISVAVAAYSLIMMSNMDKGGYSSASGNGLDLNPAKANTARLGDPIREVFGRYRIYPDYVVQPVTRFDKDDPTRMTVEMFLCLGTGRFSFAEGDIRIGATPVASLGKGFSYTVYRPGAVVSGDSRSENWFNSTEVGGTSSGTGLDMAQTAPTSADILAASITVSGAGITFNGLENADKLPWWENKTVQLVVPASYVVTSDGDYSRITGDILEEIAPYVGMPVTLNYSGTDYTLVIASYTPHSEAEDGSGGVTASITLAYDTATGVPFTGLPEGWLRLSVAHAGNRYRILSLDGSTVTVRRVLSSGATDTKWPGFTARTVLDFEADGVNDNEAWMGPFLACPENETVDMFEVNFSFPNGICGFNKKGKKRSHTVEWEIQYRIYGSDKGWVSRHGYYSLSNVNGLGFTERVELPAPGLVEVRCRRRNEQGSDNARDSMYWQALRGRLLNRPASYPGVTTLGITVETGGKLAAQSDRRVNVVATRIYDFGKPRSISGALHHIGKSAGLRMDATAINEMDRLYWRPRGEYFDYATTDSDSVLNMLQKITNAGHAYFLFADGMASVGYEGVKPWTGIISPQEMTEDLQTAFTAPSDDDYDGVDVTYINSTTWAEETVQCRIPDNPVPSKLESYSLDGVTDRDRAYRIGMRRLMKYRHRRLSFTTTTEMDALCYNTGDRIILTDDIPGNLTLSCLITGMKTDNGFTTFTLSEAPDWTYPSPRVLIRYQDGTVSGLLEPVKVSRFRLSVPYQSTFDEILADTSVTEPPRLIFCDSSRVGYDAVIEEIAPQSDDTCTVTAREYRDSFYDYDNATYPGDVS
;
A
#
# COMPACT_ATOMS: atom_id res chain seq x y z
N MET A 1 21.90 25.64 23.44
CA MET A 1 21.57 24.25 23.71
C MET A 1 20.78 23.69 22.56
N THR A 2 20.82 22.40 22.40
CA THR A 2 20.20 21.76 21.26
C THR A 2 19.10 20.80 21.73
N ILE A 3 17.88 21.02 21.27
CA ILE A 3 16.74 20.11 21.52
C ILE A 3 16.47 19.33 20.27
N ARG A 4 16.51 18.00 20.36
CA ARG A 4 16.32 17.08 19.24
C ARG A 4 15.09 16.21 19.46
N ILE A 5 14.24 16.16 18.48
CA ILE A 5 13.01 15.34 18.48
C ILE A 5 13.25 14.11 17.60
N TYR A 6 13.05 12.93 18.14
CA TYR A 6 13.29 11.65 17.47
C TYR A 6 11.98 10.92 17.20
N PRO A 7 11.87 10.12 16.11
CA PRO A 7 10.68 9.31 15.82
C PRO A 7 10.51 8.13 16.77
N SER A 8 11.58 7.68 17.40
CA SER A 8 11.59 6.57 18.36
C SER A 8 12.88 6.59 19.19
N ARG A 9 12.98 5.68 20.18
CA ARG A 9 14.23 5.47 20.94
C ARG A 9 15.31 4.66 20.20
N LEU A 10 15.00 4.17 19.00
CA LEU A 10 15.98 3.46 18.18
C LEU A 10 17.02 4.43 17.62
N PRO A 11 18.29 3.98 17.41
CA PRO A 11 19.32 4.81 16.80
C PRO A 11 18.88 5.31 15.41
N GLY A 12 18.97 6.62 15.18
CA GLY A 12 18.58 7.27 13.94
C GLY A 12 18.80 8.76 14.00
N GLU A 13 18.54 9.45 12.89
CA GLU A 13 18.61 10.91 12.84
C GLU A 13 17.39 11.54 13.50
N PRO A 14 17.55 12.74 14.15
CA PRO A 14 16.43 13.46 14.72
C PRO A 14 15.50 13.96 13.61
N LEU A 15 14.20 13.95 13.86
CA LEU A 15 13.20 14.55 12.98
C LEU A 15 13.35 16.06 12.91
N GLU A 16 13.64 16.67 14.04
CA GLU A 16 13.84 18.11 14.18
C GLU A 16 14.93 18.42 15.17
N THR A 17 15.60 19.53 14.93
CA THR A 17 16.62 20.08 15.83
C THR A 17 16.36 21.56 16.05
N HIS A 18 16.17 21.95 17.29
CA HIS A 18 15.94 23.33 17.68
C HIS A 18 17.13 23.86 18.51
N GLU A 19 17.62 25.04 18.19
CA GLU A 19 18.54 25.78 19.06
C GLU A 19 17.72 26.69 19.94
N HIS A 20 17.98 26.70 21.23
CA HIS A 20 17.21 27.48 22.20
C HIS A 20 18.06 28.07 23.31
N ASP A 21 17.78 29.32 23.65
CA ASP A 21 18.35 30.03 24.82
C ASP A 21 17.45 29.78 26.02
N ALA A 22 17.74 28.74 26.77
CA ALA A 22 16.78 28.14 27.65
C ALA A 22 16.61 28.72 29.03
N THR A 23 15.44 28.42 29.60
CA THR A 23 15.14 28.54 31.02
C THR A 23 14.77 27.20 31.66
N THR A 24 13.60 26.65 31.37
CA THR A 24 13.17 25.33 31.87
C THR A 24 12.54 24.50 30.76
N LEU A 25 12.48 23.18 30.93
CA LEU A 25 11.76 22.27 30.01
C LEU A 25 10.29 22.68 29.84
N HIS A 26 9.64 23.05 30.93
CA HIS A 26 8.25 23.53 30.92
C HIS A 26 8.08 24.80 30.08
N HIS A 27 9.00 25.76 30.21
CA HIS A 27 8.94 27.00 29.46
C HIS A 27 9.09 26.75 27.96
N TRP A 28 10.07 25.95 27.57
CA TRP A 28 10.27 25.56 26.17
C TRP A 28 9.03 24.84 25.58
N MET A 29 8.48 23.87 26.32
CA MET A 29 7.28 23.14 25.91
C MET A 29 6.10 24.09 25.73
N LYS A 30 5.91 25.05 26.60
CA LYS A 30 4.83 26.04 26.53
C LYS A 30 4.93 26.95 25.30
N GLU A 31 6.13 27.32 24.92
CA GLU A 31 6.35 28.20 23.76
C GLU A 31 6.29 27.45 22.42
N ASN A 32 6.81 26.22 22.38
CA ASN A 32 7.03 25.51 21.14
C ASN A 32 6.02 24.38 20.88
N VAL A 33 5.28 23.95 21.92
CA VAL A 33 4.31 22.85 21.78
C VAL A 33 2.88 23.38 21.89
N ARG A 34 2.18 23.44 20.79
CA ARG A 34 0.81 23.95 20.72
C ARG A 34 -0.14 23.07 21.54
N GLY A 35 -0.83 23.67 22.50
CA GLY A 35 -1.78 22.96 23.36
C GLY A 35 -1.16 22.27 24.58
N TYR A 36 0.11 22.51 24.86
CA TYR A 36 0.76 22.04 26.08
C TYR A 36 0.11 22.59 27.36
N ARG A 37 -0.17 21.68 28.25
CA ARG A 37 -0.69 22.02 29.63
C ARG A 37 0.04 21.14 30.65
N SER A 38 0.43 21.72 31.75
CA SER A 38 1.19 21.03 32.80
C SER A 38 0.41 19.94 33.55
N ASP A 39 -0.95 19.98 33.46
CA ASP A 39 -1.87 19.06 34.13
C ASP A 39 -2.27 17.86 33.27
N MET A 40 -1.76 17.75 32.05
CA MET A 40 -2.08 16.66 31.15
C MET A 40 -1.10 15.49 31.23
N LYS A 41 -1.51 14.28 30.80
CA LYS A 41 -0.58 13.17 30.59
C LYS A 41 0.26 13.45 29.34
N HIS A 42 1.57 13.44 29.50
CA HIS A 42 2.50 13.77 28.42
C HIS A 42 2.87 12.52 27.61
N PRO A 43 2.60 12.48 26.30
CA PRO A 43 2.87 11.32 25.45
C PRO A 43 4.33 11.26 24.96
N VAL A 44 5.22 11.99 25.60
CA VAL A 44 6.63 12.04 25.26
C VAL A 44 7.50 11.78 26.48
N ALA A 45 8.64 11.14 26.26
CA ALA A 45 9.73 11.04 27.22
C ALA A 45 10.81 12.05 26.85
N VAL A 46 11.37 12.68 27.83
CA VAL A 46 12.47 13.65 27.70
C VAL A 46 13.70 13.10 28.37
N GLU A 47 14.81 13.11 27.66
CA GLU A 47 16.15 12.82 28.19
C GLU A 47 17.00 14.06 28.05
N VAL A 48 17.73 14.40 29.11
CA VAL A 48 18.68 15.51 29.15
C VAL A 48 20.03 14.93 29.49
N ASP A 49 21.02 15.13 28.62
CA ASP A 49 22.38 14.62 28.77
C ASP A 49 22.43 13.09 29.03
N GLY A 50 21.46 12.35 28.47
CA GLY A 50 21.32 10.90 28.63
C GLY A 50 20.54 10.43 29.86
N GLU A 51 20.05 11.35 30.69
CA GLU A 51 19.24 11.07 31.88
C GLU A 51 17.76 11.35 31.61
N SER A 52 16.88 10.39 31.91
CA SER A 52 15.43 10.52 31.65
C SER A 52 14.77 11.39 32.73
N ILE A 53 14.14 12.49 32.31
CA ILE A 53 13.51 13.45 33.21
C ILE A 53 12.00 13.20 33.27
N PRO A 54 11.44 12.81 34.41
CA PRO A 54 10.01 12.55 34.56
C PRO A 54 9.18 13.84 34.38
N PRO A 55 7.95 13.75 33.82
CA PRO A 55 7.12 14.93 33.57
C PRO A 55 6.86 15.85 34.75
N GLN A 56 6.83 15.31 35.96
CA GLN A 56 6.63 16.07 37.20
C GLN A 56 7.79 17.04 37.50
N ALA A 57 8.99 16.71 37.02
CA ALA A 57 10.19 17.53 37.23
C ALA A 57 10.37 18.62 36.15
N TRP A 58 9.63 18.60 35.03
CA TRP A 58 9.84 19.51 33.91
C TRP A 58 9.62 20.99 34.28
N PHE A 59 8.78 21.24 35.27
CA PHE A 59 8.45 22.61 35.71
C PHE A 59 9.65 23.32 36.32
N ASP A 60 10.42 22.60 37.16
CA ASP A 60 11.55 23.15 37.92
C ASP A 60 12.91 22.79 37.31
N TYR A 61 12.92 21.92 36.27
CA TYR A 61 14.18 21.48 35.67
C TYR A 61 14.78 22.56 34.77
N ALA A 62 15.83 23.21 35.29
CA ALA A 62 16.58 24.23 34.56
C ALA A 62 17.53 23.60 33.54
N LEU A 63 17.38 24.00 32.30
CA LEU A 63 18.26 23.57 31.20
C LEU A 63 19.53 24.42 31.18
N ARG A 64 20.69 23.77 31.00
CA ARG A 64 21.98 24.45 30.87
C ARG A 64 22.25 24.80 29.41
N PRO A 65 23.08 25.82 29.13
CA PRO A 65 23.35 26.24 27.76
C PRO A 65 24.00 25.17 26.84
N ASP A 66 24.60 24.16 27.44
CA ASP A 66 25.32 23.05 26.81
C ASP A 66 24.54 21.71 26.85
N SER A 67 23.34 21.68 27.43
CA SER A 67 22.54 20.45 27.54
C SER A 67 22.07 19.92 26.17
N ASP A 68 22.20 18.61 25.99
CA ASP A 68 21.62 17.84 24.87
C ASP A 68 20.27 17.27 25.30
N VAL A 69 19.20 17.89 24.83
CA VAL A 69 17.83 17.47 25.14
C VAL A 69 17.27 16.62 24.01
N ARG A 70 16.83 15.41 24.35
CA ARG A 70 16.22 14.45 23.40
C ARG A 70 14.78 14.17 23.80
N ILE A 71 13.86 14.29 22.84
CA ILE A 71 12.43 14.05 23.03
C ILE A 71 12.01 12.86 22.19
N TYR A 72 11.37 11.88 22.81
CA TYR A 72 10.88 10.65 22.16
C TYR A 72 9.38 10.46 22.40
N PRO A 73 8.62 9.94 21.43
CA PRO A 73 7.25 9.54 21.66
C PRO A 73 7.18 8.32 22.60
N VAL A 74 6.21 8.31 23.50
CA VAL A 74 5.91 7.16 24.36
C VAL A 74 4.61 6.55 23.87
N PRO A 75 4.55 5.25 23.55
CA PRO A 75 3.32 4.58 23.17
C PRO A 75 2.40 4.46 24.39
N PHE A 76 1.52 5.42 24.58
CA PHE A 76 0.35 5.25 25.42
C PHE A 76 -0.79 4.69 24.55
N GLY A 77 -1.54 3.74 25.10
CA GLY A 77 -2.70 3.15 24.42
C GLY A 77 -3.63 4.24 23.86
N LEU A 78 -4.09 3.98 22.66
CA LEU A 78 -4.93 4.75 21.73
C LEU A 78 -5.92 5.76 22.36
N GLU A 79 -5.43 6.88 22.90
CA GLU A 79 -6.23 8.07 23.09
C GLU A 79 -5.74 9.17 22.14
N ALA A 80 -6.69 9.78 21.42
CA ALA A 80 -6.44 10.78 20.36
C ALA A 80 -5.55 11.99 20.75
N ALA A 81 -5.31 12.21 22.02
CA ALA A 81 -4.42 13.25 22.56
C ALA A 81 -2.93 12.99 22.29
N THR A 82 -2.54 11.75 22.06
CA THR A 82 -1.12 11.36 21.90
C THR A 82 -0.52 11.80 20.56
N ILE A 83 -1.37 11.91 19.54
CA ILE A 83 -0.94 12.25 18.18
C ILE A 83 -0.73 13.76 18.00
N ALA A 84 -1.43 14.58 18.78
CA ALA A 84 -1.35 16.05 18.69
C ALA A 84 0.00 16.62 19.17
N TRP A 85 0.74 15.88 20.00
CA TRP A 85 2.02 16.32 20.57
C TRP A 85 3.24 16.11 19.66
N ILE A 86 3.13 15.19 18.71
CA ILE A 86 4.21 14.90 17.75
C ILE A 86 4.22 15.93 16.60
N GLY A 87 3.23 16.81 16.56
CA GLY A 87 2.98 17.75 15.48
C GLY A 87 3.67 19.11 15.58
N VAL A 88 4.71 19.26 16.42
CA VAL A 88 5.50 20.48 16.42
C VAL A 88 6.49 20.42 15.26
N GLY A 89 6.08 21.02 14.13
CA GLY A 89 6.96 21.29 13.00
C GLY A 89 6.89 20.35 11.80
N ILE A 90 6.06 19.31 11.77
CA ILE A 90 5.98 18.40 10.61
C ILE A 90 4.72 18.66 9.80
N SER A 91 4.89 18.98 8.52
CA SER A 91 3.81 19.09 7.51
C SER A 91 2.96 17.82 7.31
N VAL A 92 3.31 16.71 7.94
CA VAL A 92 2.54 15.44 7.99
C VAL A 92 1.43 15.47 9.05
N ALA A 93 1.48 16.39 10.03
CA ALA A 93 0.54 16.48 11.15
C ALA A 93 -0.79 17.19 10.80
N VAL A 94 -0.90 17.80 9.64
CA VAL A 94 -2.13 18.50 9.22
C VAL A 94 -3.33 17.55 9.11
N ALA A 95 -3.10 16.30 8.78
CA ALA A 95 -4.15 15.29 8.67
C ALA A 95 -4.72 14.82 10.03
N ALA A 96 -3.90 14.74 11.05
CA ALA A 96 -4.34 14.37 12.41
C ALA A 96 -5.00 15.55 13.14
N TYR A 97 -4.55 16.77 12.85
CA TYR A 97 -5.10 17.99 13.42
C TYR A 97 -6.54 18.28 12.93
N SER A 98 -6.85 17.94 11.67
CA SER A 98 -8.20 18.08 11.11
C SER A 98 -9.24 17.19 11.82
N LEU A 99 -8.86 16.00 12.25
CA LEU A 99 -9.73 15.07 12.98
C LEU A 99 -10.03 15.55 14.42
N ILE A 100 -9.10 16.22 15.06
CA ILE A 100 -9.26 16.76 16.43
C ILE A 100 -10.04 18.06 16.42
N MET A 101 -9.86 18.94 15.43
CA MET A 101 -10.67 20.15 15.30
C MET A 101 -12.14 19.84 14.99
N MET A 102 -12.44 18.75 14.26
CA MET A 102 -13.82 18.31 14.02
C MET A 102 -14.52 17.83 15.31
N SER A 103 -13.79 17.31 16.29
CA SER A 103 -14.39 16.88 17.57
C SER A 103 -14.58 18.01 18.57
N ASN A 104 -13.88 19.14 18.42
CA ASN A 104 -13.94 20.28 19.33
C ASN A 104 -14.80 21.45 18.86
N MET A 105 -15.30 21.45 17.62
CA MET A 105 -16.20 22.49 17.12
C MET A 105 -17.66 22.31 17.56
N ASP A 106 -18.00 21.28 18.33
CA ASP A 106 -19.36 20.97 18.77
C ASP A 106 -19.77 21.60 20.11
N LYS A 107 -19.08 22.64 20.58
CA LYS A 107 -19.42 23.36 21.83
C LYS A 107 -20.01 24.75 21.62
N GLY A 108 -20.81 24.95 20.59
CA GLY A 108 -21.63 26.13 20.35
C GLY A 108 -23.09 25.74 20.15
N GLY A 109 -23.78 25.50 21.25
CA GLY A 109 -25.19 25.62 21.50
C GLY A 109 -26.22 25.34 20.40
N TYR A 110 -26.36 24.08 19.96
CA TYR A 110 -27.64 23.47 19.61
C TYR A 110 -27.49 21.95 19.63
N SER A 111 -27.75 21.34 20.77
CA SER A 111 -27.80 19.87 20.91
C SER A 111 -29.10 19.37 20.30
N SER A 112 -29.08 18.65 19.23
CA SER A 112 -30.02 17.55 18.95
C SER A 112 -29.99 16.96 17.54
N ALA A 113 -28.91 17.01 16.83
CA ALA A 113 -28.82 16.16 15.64
C ALA A 113 -27.36 15.72 15.46
N SER A 114 -26.96 14.63 16.13
CA SER A 114 -25.72 13.94 15.83
C SER A 114 -25.81 13.36 14.42
N GLY A 115 -25.15 14.00 13.46
CA GLY A 115 -24.94 13.44 12.13
C GLY A 115 -23.68 12.59 12.14
N ASN A 116 -23.64 11.54 11.32
CA ASN A 116 -22.41 10.80 11.07
C ASN A 116 -21.46 11.65 10.20
N GLY A 117 -20.22 11.82 10.64
CA GLY A 117 -19.20 12.48 9.84
C GLY A 117 -18.92 11.71 8.53
N LEU A 118 -18.52 12.43 7.49
CA LEU A 118 -18.11 11.83 6.24
C LEU A 118 -16.74 11.15 6.44
N ASP A 119 -16.65 9.86 6.13
CA ASP A 119 -15.39 9.15 6.13
C ASP A 119 -14.58 9.50 4.86
N LEU A 120 -13.75 10.54 4.95
CA LEU A 120 -12.91 11.02 3.86
C LEU A 120 -11.63 10.18 3.65
N ASN A 121 -11.38 9.18 4.51
CA ASN A 121 -10.21 8.33 4.42
C ASN A 121 -10.62 6.88 4.05
N PRO A 122 -10.98 6.63 2.81
CA PRO A 122 -11.32 5.28 2.35
C PRO A 122 -10.07 4.40 2.33
N ALA A 123 -10.23 3.12 2.02
CA ALA A 123 -9.21 2.07 1.96
C ALA A 123 -8.02 2.39 1.02
N LYS A 124 -7.32 3.49 1.24
CA LYS A 124 -6.16 3.97 0.46
C LYS A 124 -4.83 3.63 1.12
N ALA A 125 -4.79 2.58 1.93
CA ALA A 125 -3.60 2.26 2.72
C ALA A 125 -2.60 1.34 2.00
N ASN A 126 -2.93 0.81 0.83
CA ASN A 126 -1.95 0.13 -0.02
C ASN A 126 -0.99 1.18 -0.61
N THR A 127 0.22 0.78 -0.89
CA THR A 127 1.27 1.67 -1.39
C THR A 127 1.46 1.52 -2.90
N ALA A 128 1.92 2.58 -3.55
CA ALA A 128 2.50 2.52 -4.88
C ALA A 128 4.03 2.47 -4.71
N ARG A 129 4.68 1.49 -5.34
CA ARG A 129 6.13 1.29 -5.29
C ARG A 129 6.71 1.47 -6.67
N LEU A 130 7.00 2.71 -7.01
CA LEU A 130 7.58 3.04 -8.30
C LEU A 130 9.09 2.73 -8.29
N GLY A 131 9.53 1.89 -9.24
CA GLY A 131 10.93 1.50 -9.37
C GLY A 131 11.34 0.29 -8.52
N ASP A 132 10.49 -0.17 -7.61
CA ASP A 132 10.76 -1.36 -6.81
C ASP A 132 10.46 -2.65 -7.60
N PRO A 133 11.13 -3.77 -7.27
CA PRO A 133 10.81 -5.07 -7.86
C PRO A 133 9.38 -5.50 -7.56
N ILE A 134 8.72 -6.08 -8.57
CA ILE A 134 7.39 -6.66 -8.40
C ILE A 134 7.51 -7.92 -7.54
N ARG A 135 6.62 -8.05 -6.56
CA ARG A 135 6.59 -9.18 -5.62
C ARG A 135 6.51 -10.51 -6.32
N GLU A 136 7.42 -11.42 -5.93
CA GLU A 136 7.37 -12.85 -6.25
C GLU A 136 6.71 -13.61 -5.09
N VAL A 137 5.79 -14.50 -5.40
CA VAL A 137 5.04 -15.27 -4.39
C VAL A 137 5.16 -16.75 -4.70
N PHE A 138 5.43 -17.52 -3.67
CA PHE A 138 5.49 -18.98 -3.71
C PHE A 138 4.40 -19.55 -2.81
N GLY A 139 3.75 -20.62 -3.27
CA GLY A 139 2.71 -21.30 -2.49
C GLY A 139 1.52 -20.40 -2.18
N ARG A 140 1.07 -20.41 -0.93
CA ARG A 140 -0.07 -19.64 -0.43
C ARG A 140 0.39 -18.62 0.60
N TYR A 141 0.16 -17.34 0.29
CA TYR A 141 0.63 -16.26 1.16
C TYR A 141 -0.37 -15.11 1.24
N ARG A 142 -0.35 -14.38 2.37
CA ARG A 142 -1.10 -13.13 2.52
C ARG A 142 -0.35 -12.00 1.82
N ILE A 143 -0.97 -11.42 0.84
CA ILE A 143 -0.40 -10.36 0.01
C ILE A 143 -1.12 -9.06 0.34
N TYR A 144 -0.36 -7.97 0.49
CA TYR A 144 -0.85 -6.60 0.44
C TYR A 144 -0.52 -6.05 -0.94
N PRO A 145 -1.46 -6.05 -1.89
CA PRO A 145 -1.18 -5.68 -3.27
C PRO A 145 -0.77 -4.21 -3.39
N ASP A 146 0.07 -3.91 -4.37
CA ASP A 146 0.53 -2.55 -4.63
C ASP A 146 -0.35 -1.87 -5.67
N TYR A 147 -0.52 -0.54 -5.60
CA TYR A 147 -1.27 0.20 -6.61
C TYR A 147 -0.54 0.20 -7.96
N VAL A 148 -1.28 -0.10 -9.02
CA VAL A 148 -0.84 0.04 -10.41
C VAL A 148 -1.14 1.44 -10.92
N VAL A 149 -2.31 1.96 -10.55
CA VAL A 149 -2.75 3.33 -10.80
C VAL A 149 -3.26 3.96 -9.51
N GLN A 150 -3.32 5.25 -9.44
CA GLN A 150 -3.83 5.95 -8.26
C GLN A 150 -5.29 5.58 -7.99
N PRO A 151 -5.66 5.30 -6.74
CA PRO A 151 -7.04 5.00 -6.39
C PRO A 151 -7.92 6.24 -6.58
N VAL A 152 -9.12 6.03 -7.10
CA VAL A 152 -10.09 7.08 -7.36
C VAL A 152 -11.26 6.96 -6.42
N THR A 153 -11.57 8.07 -5.74
CA THR A 153 -12.72 8.18 -4.82
C THR A 153 -13.78 9.04 -5.46
N ARG A 154 -15.02 8.53 -5.54
CA ARG A 154 -16.16 9.26 -6.06
C ARG A 154 -17.33 9.22 -5.09
N PHE A 155 -18.06 10.32 -4.98
CA PHE A 155 -19.31 10.35 -4.25
C PHE A 155 -20.43 9.75 -5.10
N ASP A 156 -21.34 9.03 -4.44
CA ASP A 156 -22.49 8.44 -5.11
C ASP A 156 -23.46 9.54 -5.54
N LYS A 157 -23.97 9.42 -6.77
CA LYS A 157 -24.85 10.44 -7.37
C LYS A 157 -26.23 10.47 -6.73
N ASP A 158 -26.73 9.30 -6.30
CA ASP A 158 -28.07 9.13 -5.74
C ASP A 158 -28.09 9.29 -4.21
N ASP A 159 -26.95 8.97 -3.56
CA ASP A 159 -26.77 9.13 -2.11
C ASP A 159 -25.42 9.79 -1.80
N PRO A 160 -25.37 11.13 -1.71
CA PRO A 160 -24.12 11.87 -1.51
C PRO A 160 -23.47 11.61 -0.14
N THR A 161 -24.11 10.85 0.77
CA THR A 161 -23.50 10.38 2.01
C THR A 161 -22.62 9.15 1.82
N ARG A 162 -22.64 8.55 0.62
CA ARG A 162 -21.86 7.39 0.25
C ARG A 162 -20.72 7.77 -0.69
N MET A 163 -19.67 7.02 -0.60
CA MET A 163 -18.48 7.20 -1.41
C MET A 163 -17.99 5.84 -1.89
N THR A 164 -17.61 5.75 -3.14
CA THR A 164 -16.95 4.57 -3.72
C THR A 164 -15.47 4.84 -3.92
N VAL A 165 -14.65 3.82 -3.68
CA VAL A 165 -13.24 3.82 -4.00
C VAL A 165 -13.00 2.78 -5.07
N GLU A 166 -12.45 3.21 -6.17
CA GLU A 166 -11.96 2.36 -7.25
C GLU A 166 -10.45 2.21 -7.14
N MET A 167 -9.99 0.96 -7.14
CA MET A 167 -8.58 0.61 -7.01
C MET A 167 -8.18 -0.39 -8.08
N PHE A 168 -6.98 -0.25 -8.60
CA PHE A 168 -6.38 -1.21 -9.50
C PHE A 168 -5.02 -1.62 -8.95
N LEU A 169 -4.89 -2.90 -8.60
CA LEU A 169 -3.84 -3.42 -7.74
C LEU A 169 -3.04 -4.53 -8.43
N CYS A 170 -1.75 -4.64 -8.15
CA CYS A 170 -0.88 -5.72 -8.58
C CYS A 170 -0.70 -6.74 -7.44
N LEU A 171 -1.08 -7.99 -7.67
CA LEU A 171 -0.87 -9.09 -6.71
C LEU A 171 0.57 -9.60 -6.71
N GLY A 172 1.23 -9.55 -7.85
CA GLY A 172 2.58 -10.08 -8.03
C GLY A 172 2.75 -10.77 -9.37
N THR A 173 3.93 -11.36 -9.58
CA THR A 173 4.25 -12.06 -10.83
C THR A 173 3.45 -13.35 -10.98
N GLY A 174 3.05 -13.67 -12.22
CA GLY A 174 2.38 -14.91 -12.62
C GLY A 174 0.90 -15.03 -12.26
N ARG A 175 0.39 -16.26 -12.17
CA ARG A 175 -1.02 -16.58 -11.99
C ARG A 175 -1.33 -16.95 -10.55
N PHE A 176 -2.50 -16.50 -10.06
CA PHE A 176 -2.96 -16.78 -8.71
C PHE A 176 -4.36 -17.37 -8.70
N SER A 177 -4.67 -18.10 -7.62
CA SER A 177 -5.99 -18.62 -7.28
C SER A 177 -6.35 -18.16 -5.87
N PHE A 178 -7.54 -17.62 -5.70
CA PHE A 178 -8.14 -17.24 -4.41
C PHE A 178 -9.65 -17.13 -4.58
N ALA A 179 -10.38 -17.18 -3.50
CA ALA A 179 -11.82 -16.97 -3.45
C ALA A 179 -12.16 -15.59 -2.88
N GLU A 180 -13.40 -15.15 -3.01
CA GLU A 180 -13.87 -13.88 -2.44
C GLU A 180 -13.62 -13.80 -0.92
N GLY A 181 -13.79 -14.91 -0.20
CA GLY A 181 -13.53 -14.99 1.24
C GLY A 181 -12.06 -14.81 1.64
N ASP A 182 -11.13 -14.95 0.70
CA ASP A 182 -9.70 -14.72 0.90
C ASP A 182 -9.30 -13.25 0.77
N ILE A 183 -10.20 -12.39 0.26
CA ILE A 183 -9.99 -10.94 0.13
C ILE A 183 -10.49 -10.25 1.39
N ARG A 184 -9.70 -9.35 1.94
CA ARG A 184 -10.03 -8.56 3.13
C ARG A 184 -9.64 -7.10 2.97
N ILE A 185 -10.35 -6.23 3.71
CA ILE A 185 -9.94 -4.85 3.95
C ILE A 185 -9.61 -4.76 5.43
N GLY A 186 -8.32 -4.59 5.75
CA GLY A 186 -7.84 -4.80 7.11
C GLY A 186 -8.17 -6.21 7.61
N ALA A 187 -8.92 -6.32 8.69
CA ALA A 187 -9.41 -7.58 9.23
C ALA A 187 -10.76 -8.04 8.66
N THR A 188 -11.53 -7.16 7.99
CA THR A 188 -12.88 -7.46 7.52
C THR A 188 -12.87 -8.24 6.21
N PRO A 189 -13.47 -9.45 6.17
CA PRO A 189 -13.69 -10.16 4.92
C PRO A 189 -14.65 -9.38 4.00
N VAL A 190 -14.31 -9.23 2.72
CA VAL A 190 -15.13 -8.46 1.77
C VAL A 190 -16.51 -9.08 1.52
N ALA A 191 -16.64 -10.40 1.66
CA ALA A 191 -17.92 -11.10 1.60
C ALA A 191 -18.97 -10.54 2.59
N SER A 192 -18.52 -9.91 3.69
CA SER A 192 -19.42 -9.27 4.67
C SER A 192 -19.95 -7.90 4.21
N LEU A 193 -19.38 -7.31 3.16
CA LEU A 193 -19.77 -6.01 2.62
C LEU A 193 -20.95 -6.11 1.64
N GLY A 194 -21.24 -7.31 1.12
CA GLY A 194 -22.35 -7.56 0.22
C GLY A 194 -22.26 -6.74 -1.07
N LYS A 195 -23.31 -6.03 -1.45
CA LYS A 195 -23.37 -5.24 -2.70
C LYS A 195 -22.42 -4.04 -2.73
N GLY A 196 -21.89 -3.62 -1.60
CA GLY A 196 -20.92 -2.52 -1.50
C GLY A 196 -19.48 -2.91 -1.91
N PHE A 197 -19.28 -4.13 -2.39
CA PHE A 197 -17.97 -4.60 -2.86
C PHE A 197 -18.10 -5.34 -4.20
N SER A 198 -17.18 -5.05 -5.11
CA SER A 198 -17.01 -5.83 -6.35
C SER A 198 -15.54 -5.93 -6.72
N TYR A 199 -15.16 -7.02 -7.38
CA TYR A 199 -13.80 -7.22 -7.85
C TYR A 199 -13.75 -7.96 -9.18
N THR A 200 -12.66 -7.77 -9.91
CA THR A 200 -12.35 -8.48 -11.15
C THR A 200 -10.86 -8.84 -11.16
N VAL A 201 -10.56 -10.10 -11.46
CA VAL A 201 -9.18 -10.61 -11.54
C VAL A 201 -8.74 -10.65 -12.99
N TYR A 202 -7.63 -10.03 -13.30
CA TYR A 202 -7.01 -10.05 -14.61
C TYR A 202 -5.74 -10.91 -14.57
N ARG A 203 -5.73 -11.99 -15.34
CA ARG A 203 -4.55 -12.85 -15.49
C ARG A 203 -3.45 -12.12 -16.25
N PRO A 204 -2.17 -12.56 -16.15
CA PRO A 204 -1.08 -11.99 -16.92
C PRO A 204 -1.41 -11.84 -18.41
N GLY A 205 -1.26 -10.62 -18.94
CA GLY A 205 -1.54 -10.29 -20.34
C GLY A 205 -3.03 -10.10 -20.70
N ALA A 206 -3.96 -10.23 -19.75
CA ALA A 206 -5.37 -9.96 -20.01
C ALA A 206 -5.61 -8.47 -20.31
N VAL A 207 -6.54 -8.19 -21.25
CA VAL A 207 -6.92 -6.83 -21.62
C VAL A 207 -7.69 -6.16 -20.49
N VAL A 208 -7.27 -4.98 -20.06
CA VAL A 208 -7.86 -4.20 -18.97
C VAL A 208 -8.48 -2.87 -19.44
N SER A 209 -8.30 -2.51 -20.70
CA SER A 209 -8.71 -1.20 -21.24
C SER A 209 -10.21 -0.89 -21.15
N GLY A 210 -11.05 -1.90 -20.93
CA GLY A 210 -12.50 -1.73 -20.73
C GLY A 210 -12.91 -1.51 -19.27
N ASP A 211 -11.99 -1.55 -18.32
CA ASP A 211 -12.27 -1.38 -16.89
C ASP A 211 -11.89 0.04 -16.46
N SER A 212 -12.87 0.80 -15.96
CA SER A 212 -12.67 2.18 -15.47
C SER A 212 -11.66 2.26 -14.33
N ARG A 213 -11.53 1.20 -13.53
CA ARG A 213 -10.58 1.13 -12.40
C ARG A 213 -9.13 1.08 -12.86
N SER A 214 -8.88 0.63 -14.10
CA SER A 214 -7.53 0.63 -14.72
C SER A 214 -7.15 1.95 -15.36
N GLU A 215 -8.05 2.95 -15.35
CA GLU A 215 -7.77 4.29 -15.87
C GLU A 215 -6.72 4.99 -15.02
N ASN A 216 -5.84 5.70 -15.70
CA ASN A 216 -4.79 6.47 -15.05
C ASN A 216 -5.30 7.87 -14.75
N TRP A 217 -5.41 8.20 -13.47
CA TRP A 217 -5.86 9.50 -13.00
C TRP A 217 -4.73 10.21 -12.27
N PHE A 218 -4.49 11.44 -12.65
CA PHE A 218 -3.62 12.33 -11.90
C PHE A 218 -4.44 13.03 -10.82
N ASN A 219 -3.98 13.05 -9.58
CA ASN A 219 -4.55 13.85 -8.51
C ASN A 219 -3.67 15.09 -8.30
N SER A 220 -4.24 16.28 -8.45
CA SER A 220 -3.55 17.52 -8.12
C SER A 220 -3.23 17.58 -6.63
N THR A 221 -1.95 17.67 -6.30
CA THR A 221 -1.48 17.73 -4.91
C THR A 221 -1.80 19.05 -4.22
N GLU A 222 -2.06 20.10 -5.01
CA GLU A 222 -2.42 21.44 -4.55
C GLU A 222 -3.84 21.48 -3.97
N VAL A 223 -4.70 20.49 -4.36
CA VAL A 223 -6.07 20.38 -3.88
C VAL A 223 -6.21 19.15 -2.99
N GLY A 224 -6.46 19.39 -1.72
CA GLY A 224 -6.75 18.32 -0.77
C GLY A 224 -5.54 17.56 -0.22
N GLY A 225 -4.35 17.82 -0.68
CA GLY A 225 -3.13 17.12 -0.29
C GLY A 225 -3.13 15.64 -0.66
N THR A 226 -2.15 14.90 -0.18
CA THR A 226 -2.05 13.45 -0.35
C THR A 226 -2.99 12.75 0.63
N SER A 227 -4.09 12.22 0.17
CA SER A 227 -4.85 11.09 0.74
C SER A 227 -5.74 11.28 1.97
N SER A 228 -5.67 12.35 2.77
CA SER A 228 -6.48 12.43 4.01
C SER A 228 -6.99 13.82 4.41
N GLY A 229 -6.74 14.84 3.60
CA GLY A 229 -7.19 16.20 3.91
C GLY A 229 -8.67 16.43 3.58
N THR A 230 -9.32 17.30 4.34
CA THR A 230 -10.66 17.80 4.06
C THR A 230 -10.73 18.58 2.75
N GLY A 231 -9.59 19.02 2.23
CA GLY A 231 -9.45 19.84 1.04
C GLY A 231 -9.31 21.34 1.34
N LEU A 232 -9.38 22.16 0.30
CA LEU A 232 -9.32 23.61 0.39
C LEU A 232 -10.66 24.14 0.88
N ASP A 233 -10.66 24.94 1.94
CA ASP A 233 -11.85 25.59 2.47
C ASP A 233 -12.39 26.59 1.44
N MET A 234 -13.63 26.36 1.01
CA MET A 234 -14.34 27.19 0.05
C MET A 234 -15.20 28.27 0.75
N ALA A 235 -14.89 28.57 2.02
CA ALA A 235 -15.55 29.69 2.69
C ALA A 235 -15.30 30.93 1.83
N GLN A 236 -16.40 31.55 1.37
CA GLN A 236 -16.29 32.82 0.69
C GLN A 236 -15.72 33.83 1.72
N THR A 237 -14.48 34.20 1.58
CA THR A 237 -14.06 35.48 2.10
C THR A 237 -14.88 36.50 1.35
N ALA A 238 -15.74 37.24 2.06
CA ALA A 238 -16.48 38.34 1.48
C ALA A 238 -15.50 39.13 0.61
N PRO A 239 -15.76 39.35 -0.68
CA PRO A 239 -14.89 40.18 -1.49
C PRO A 239 -14.70 41.47 -0.70
N THR A 240 -13.46 41.90 -0.57
CA THR A 240 -13.18 43.20 0.06
C THR A 240 -13.81 44.24 -0.84
N SER A 241 -15.08 44.55 -0.65
CA SER A 241 -15.78 45.59 -1.36
C SER A 241 -15.44 46.94 -0.72
N ALA A 242 -15.03 47.88 -1.51
CA ALA A 242 -14.97 49.26 -1.09
C ALA A 242 -16.12 49.96 -1.81
N ASP A 243 -17.21 50.16 -1.10
CA ASP A 243 -18.34 50.90 -1.64
C ASP A 243 -17.91 52.36 -1.98
N ILE A 244 -18.35 52.87 -3.12
CA ILE A 244 -18.18 54.28 -3.45
C ILE A 244 -19.41 55.03 -3.04
N LEU A 245 -19.20 56.01 -2.20
CA LEU A 245 -20.25 56.93 -1.73
C LEU A 245 -20.17 58.23 -2.53
N ALA A 246 -21.14 58.43 -3.41
CA ALA A 246 -21.26 59.64 -4.19
C ALA A 246 -22.75 60.08 -4.32
N ALA A 247 -22.98 61.36 -4.51
CA ALA A 247 -24.35 61.90 -4.64
C ALA A 247 -25.06 61.49 -5.95
N SER A 248 -24.30 61.31 -7.00
CA SER A 248 -24.77 60.82 -8.32
C SER A 248 -23.63 60.29 -9.15
N ILE A 249 -23.93 59.50 -10.20
CA ILE A 249 -22.98 59.20 -11.25
C ILE A 249 -23.42 59.80 -12.60
N THR A 250 -22.45 60.25 -13.36
CA THR A 250 -22.66 60.61 -14.78
C THR A 250 -21.92 59.59 -15.61
N VAL A 251 -22.60 58.88 -16.48
CA VAL A 251 -22.04 57.89 -17.39
C VAL A 251 -22.09 58.40 -18.81
N SER A 252 -20.97 58.20 -19.56
CA SER A 252 -20.89 58.60 -20.97
C SER A 252 -19.73 57.88 -21.67
N GLY A 253 -20.01 57.25 -22.77
CA GLY A 253 -19.00 56.45 -23.49
C GLY A 253 -18.38 55.41 -22.62
N ALA A 254 -17.07 55.43 -22.43
CA ALA A 254 -16.36 54.51 -21.52
C ALA A 254 -16.11 55.11 -20.13
N GLY A 255 -16.71 56.25 -19.78
CA GLY A 255 -16.46 56.99 -18.54
C GLY A 255 -17.60 56.85 -17.53
N ILE A 256 -17.27 56.75 -16.24
CA ILE A 256 -18.17 56.91 -15.11
C ILE A 256 -17.56 58.03 -14.24
N THR A 257 -18.29 59.12 -14.05
CA THR A 257 -17.92 60.20 -13.17
C THR A 257 -18.73 60.16 -11.90
N PHE A 258 -18.10 60.11 -10.75
CA PHE A 258 -18.75 60.15 -9.45
C PHE A 258 -18.87 61.57 -8.96
N ASN A 259 -20.11 62.11 -8.88
CA ASN A 259 -20.36 63.47 -8.47
C ASN A 259 -20.62 63.53 -6.96
N GLY A 260 -19.95 64.47 -6.29
CA GLY A 260 -20.08 64.58 -4.81
C GLY A 260 -19.53 63.36 -4.08
N LEU A 261 -18.39 62.88 -4.48
CA LEU A 261 -17.70 61.74 -3.94
C LEU A 261 -17.26 62.01 -2.49
N GLU A 262 -17.78 61.22 -1.51
CA GLU A 262 -17.50 61.37 -0.10
C GLU A 262 -16.25 60.63 0.37
N ASN A 263 -15.85 59.56 -0.32
CA ASN A 263 -14.71 58.66 0.05
C ASN A 263 -13.67 58.59 -1.08
N ALA A 264 -13.25 59.76 -1.58
CA ALA A 264 -12.27 59.91 -2.68
C ALA A 264 -10.94 59.16 -2.40
N ASP A 265 -10.57 58.99 -1.14
CA ASP A 265 -9.37 58.31 -0.72
C ASP A 265 -9.39 56.81 -1.03
N LYS A 266 -10.56 56.21 -1.22
CA LYS A 266 -10.73 54.81 -1.57
C LYS A 266 -10.71 54.55 -3.10
N LEU A 267 -10.85 55.54 -3.91
CA LEU A 267 -10.89 55.41 -5.38
C LEU A 267 -9.62 54.74 -5.96
N PRO A 268 -8.38 55.07 -5.48
CA PRO A 268 -7.19 54.41 -5.96
C PRO A 268 -7.15 52.89 -5.76
N TRP A 269 -7.86 52.41 -4.75
CA TRP A 269 -8.00 50.94 -4.52
C TRP A 269 -8.73 50.25 -5.68
N TRP A 270 -9.53 50.95 -6.44
CA TRP A 270 -10.33 50.43 -7.53
C TRP A 270 -9.60 50.32 -8.86
N GLU A 271 -8.41 50.86 -8.96
CA GLU A 271 -7.61 50.79 -10.19
C GLU A 271 -7.34 49.32 -10.57
N ASN A 272 -7.61 48.96 -11.83
CA ASN A 272 -7.51 47.59 -12.37
C ASN A 272 -8.49 46.57 -11.76
N LYS A 273 -9.47 47.01 -10.94
CA LYS A 273 -10.51 46.16 -10.40
C LYS A 273 -11.81 46.27 -11.18
N THR A 274 -12.76 45.39 -10.87
CA THR A 274 -14.10 45.39 -11.47
C THR A 274 -15.06 46.11 -10.56
N VAL A 275 -15.83 47.05 -11.10
CA VAL A 275 -16.98 47.68 -10.42
C VAL A 275 -18.26 47.01 -10.89
N GLN A 276 -19.13 46.73 -9.96
CA GLN A 276 -20.52 46.35 -10.22
C GLN A 276 -21.42 47.54 -9.95
N LEU A 277 -22.16 47.97 -10.98
CA LEU A 277 -23.14 49.03 -10.85
C LEU A 277 -24.56 48.43 -10.71
N VAL A 278 -25.25 48.77 -9.66
CA VAL A 278 -26.65 48.45 -9.48
C VAL A 278 -27.47 49.73 -9.48
N VAL A 279 -28.42 49.80 -10.38
CA VAL A 279 -29.26 50.98 -10.52
C VAL A 279 -30.71 50.59 -10.24
N PRO A 280 -31.25 50.91 -9.05
CA PRO A 280 -32.65 50.70 -8.75
C PRO A 280 -33.52 51.51 -9.72
N ALA A 281 -34.42 50.87 -10.40
CA ALA A 281 -35.32 51.48 -11.34
C ALA A 281 -36.76 51.03 -11.07
N SER A 282 -37.72 51.77 -11.61
CA SER A 282 -39.11 51.36 -11.56
C SER A 282 -39.42 50.54 -12.79
N TYR A 283 -39.92 49.37 -12.56
CA TYR A 283 -40.37 48.40 -13.56
C TYR A 283 -41.86 48.12 -13.45
N VAL A 284 -42.47 47.78 -14.56
CA VAL A 284 -43.83 47.21 -14.56
C VAL A 284 -43.68 45.69 -14.48
N VAL A 285 -44.28 45.11 -13.45
CA VAL A 285 -44.38 43.67 -13.29
C VAL A 285 -45.78 43.19 -13.65
N THR A 286 -45.85 42.23 -14.56
CA THR A 286 -47.08 41.58 -14.98
C THR A 286 -46.93 40.07 -14.94
N SER A 287 -48.03 39.35 -14.89
CA SER A 287 -48.03 37.91 -15.04
C SER A 287 -47.94 37.53 -16.52
N ASP A 288 -47.08 36.61 -16.86
CA ASP A 288 -46.93 36.05 -18.21
C ASP A 288 -46.92 34.52 -18.11
N GLY A 289 -48.11 33.94 -18.13
CA GLY A 289 -48.32 32.53 -17.81
C GLY A 289 -47.90 32.26 -16.38
N ASP A 290 -46.94 31.36 -16.22
CA ASP A 290 -46.37 31.00 -14.90
C ASP A 290 -45.19 31.87 -14.48
N TYR A 291 -44.85 32.94 -15.22
CA TYR A 291 -43.67 33.80 -14.95
C TYR A 291 -44.08 35.20 -14.50
N SER A 292 -43.26 35.82 -13.64
CA SER A 292 -43.29 37.29 -13.49
C SER A 292 -42.50 37.90 -14.65
N ARG A 293 -43.18 38.75 -15.45
CA ARG A 293 -42.58 39.53 -16.51
C ARG A 293 -42.23 40.92 -15.97
N ILE A 294 -40.97 41.32 -16.15
CA ILE A 294 -40.46 42.62 -15.74
C ILE A 294 -40.26 43.46 -17.02
N THR A 295 -40.85 44.62 -17.10
CA THR A 295 -40.81 45.50 -18.27
C THR A 295 -40.20 46.84 -17.88
N GLY A 296 -39.22 47.32 -18.65
CA GLY A 296 -38.59 48.60 -18.45
C GLY A 296 -37.47 48.85 -19.45
N ASP A 297 -37.36 50.05 -20.00
CA ASP A 297 -36.35 50.38 -21.04
C ASP A 297 -34.92 50.24 -20.56
N ILE A 298 -34.68 50.42 -19.29
CA ILE A 298 -33.34 50.26 -18.70
C ILE A 298 -32.79 48.82 -18.83
N LEU A 299 -33.66 47.83 -19.11
CA LEU A 299 -33.22 46.47 -19.34
C LEU A 299 -32.31 46.32 -20.57
N GLU A 300 -32.41 47.17 -21.56
CA GLU A 300 -31.55 47.11 -22.74
C GLU A 300 -30.11 47.50 -22.45
N GLU A 301 -29.87 48.31 -21.45
CA GLU A 301 -28.52 48.71 -21.06
C GLU A 301 -27.68 47.58 -20.54
N ILE A 302 -28.33 46.55 -20.05
CA ILE A 302 -27.68 45.31 -19.53
C ILE A 302 -27.40 44.26 -20.61
N ALA A 303 -27.90 44.51 -21.86
CA ALA A 303 -27.80 43.55 -22.96
C ALA A 303 -28.21 42.13 -22.55
N PRO A 304 -29.47 41.89 -22.12
CA PRO A 304 -29.88 40.62 -21.59
C PRO A 304 -29.87 39.52 -22.64
N TYR A 305 -29.66 38.32 -22.21
CA TYR A 305 -29.79 37.10 -23.01
C TYR A 305 -30.40 35.98 -22.19
N VAL A 306 -31.05 35.01 -22.83
CA VAL A 306 -31.65 33.85 -22.18
C VAL A 306 -30.56 33.01 -21.47
N GLY A 307 -30.81 32.67 -20.22
CA GLY A 307 -29.85 31.97 -19.37
C GLY A 307 -28.84 32.88 -18.65
N MET A 308 -28.95 34.19 -18.79
CA MET A 308 -28.12 35.16 -18.07
C MET A 308 -28.45 35.10 -16.55
N PRO A 309 -27.48 34.91 -15.66
CA PRO A 309 -27.68 34.98 -14.22
C PRO A 309 -27.97 36.41 -13.79
N VAL A 310 -28.98 36.61 -12.97
CA VAL A 310 -29.38 37.90 -12.39
C VAL A 310 -29.61 37.76 -10.91
N THR A 311 -29.24 38.75 -10.12
CA THR A 311 -29.71 38.93 -8.75
C THR A 311 -30.72 40.03 -8.72
N LEU A 312 -31.89 39.72 -8.25
CA LEU A 312 -33.00 40.67 -8.13
C LEU A 312 -33.21 41.00 -6.66
N ASN A 313 -33.05 42.24 -6.29
CA ASN A 313 -33.44 42.70 -4.95
C ASN A 313 -34.83 43.33 -4.99
N TYR A 314 -35.72 42.81 -4.14
CA TYR A 314 -37.03 43.41 -3.90
C TYR A 314 -37.29 43.47 -2.42
N SER A 315 -37.56 44.69 -1.93
CA SER A 315 -37.91 44.91 -0.50
C SER A 315 -36.87 44.32 0.49
N GLY A 316 -35.61 44.38 0.15
CA GLY A 316 -34.50 43.88 0.97
C GLY A 316 -34.31 42.37 0.90
N THR A 317 -34.93 41.68 -0.04
CA THR A 317 -34.74 40.24 -0.27
C THR A 317 -34.07 40.03 -1.61
N ASP A 318 -32.96 39.32 -1.61
CA ASP A 318 -32.23 38.95 -2.82
C ASP A 318 -32.70 37.60 -3.37
N TYR A 319 -33.00 37.62 -4.67
CA TYR A 319 -33.35 36.41 -5.44
C TYR A 319 -32.29 36.14 -6.48
N THR A 320 -31.65 35.00 -6.43
CA THR A 320 -30.71 34.55 -7.48
C THR A 320 -31.51 33.81 -8.55
N LEU A 321 -31.54 34.35 -9.74
CA LEU A 321 -32.38 33.94 -10.84
C LEU A 321 -31.62 33.88 -12.16
N VAL A 322 -32.28 33.38 -13.22
CA VAL A 322 -31.82 33.44 -14.61
C VAL A 322 -32.89 34.00 -15.50
N ILE A 323 -32.46 34.67 -16.58
CA ILE A 323 -33.41 35.21 -17.58
C ILE A 323 -33.94 34.02 -18.39
N ALA A 324 -35.25 33.77 -18.30
CA ALA A 324 -35.95 32.74 -19.06
C ALA A 324 -36.33 33.19 -20.47
N SER A 325 -36.73 34.44 -20.61
CA SER A 325 -36.95 35.06 -21.92
C SER A 325 -36.60 36.52 -21.92
N TYR A 326 -36.28 37.06 -23.08
CA TYR A 326 -35.99 38.48 -23.31
C TYR A 326 -36.70 38.97 -24.59
N THR A 327 -37.42 40.08 -24.48
CA THR A 327 -37.99 40.79 -25.61
C THR A 327 -37.33 42.16 -25.68
N PRO A 328 -36.64 42.49 -26.75
CA PRO A 328 -35.97 43.78 -26.88
C PRO A 328 -36.99 44.91 -27.13
N HIS A 329 -36.61 46.18 -26.90
CA HIS A 329 -37.37 47.34 -27.29
C HIS A 329 -37.51 47.42 -28.83
N SER A 330 -38.68 47.76 -29.28
CA SER A 330 -38.91 48.01 -30.71
C SER A 330 -39.90 49.17 -30.85
N GLU A 331 -39.55 50.15 -31.73
CA GLU A 331 -40.47 51.17 -32.11
C GLU A 331 -41.33 50.66 -33.27
N ALA A 332 -42.61 50.96 -33.26
CA ALA A 332 -43.47 50.69 -34.40
C ALA A 332 -43.15 51.65 -35.56
N GLU A 333 -42.97 51.11 -36.78
CA GLU A 333 -42.68 51.91 -37.97
C GLU A 333 -43.76 52.98 -38.33
N ASP A 334 -44.94 52.82 -37.75
CA ASP A 334 -46.10 53.72 -38.00
C ASP A 334 -46.37 54.73 -36.86
N GLY A 335 -45.44 54.80 -35.87
CA GLY A 335 -45.56 55.69 -34.72
C GLY A 335 -46.72 55.34 -33.72
N SER A 336 -47.31 54.18 -33.82
CA SER A 336 -48.46 53.77 -32.98
C SER A 336 -48.08 53.22 -31.56
N GLY A 337 -46.81 53.35 -31.21
CA GLY A 337 -46.26 52.88 -29.93
C GLY A 337 -45.38 51.64 -30.08
N GLY A 338 -44.26 51.65 -29.40
CA GLY A 338 -43.28 50.55 -29.43
C GLY A 338 -43.50 49.53 -28.31
N VAL A 339 -42.81 48.40 -28.38
CA VAL A 339 -42.72 47.39 -27.29
C VAL A 339 -41.58 47.77 -26.39
N THR A 340 -41.84 48.01 -25.13
CA THR A 340 -40.81 48.22 -24.10
C THR A 340 -40.06 46.94 -23.80
N ALA A 341 -38.75 47.01 -23.58
CA ALA A 341 -37.94 45.86 -23.27
C ALA A 341 -38.45 45.12 -22.04
N SER A 342 -38.50 43.78 -22.11
CA SER A 342 -39.01 42.97 -21.00
C SER A 342 -38.23 41.64 -20.87
N ILE A 343 -38.18 41.12 -19.63
CA ILE A 343 -37.61 39.84 -19.28
C ILE A 343 -38.60 38.99 -18.44
N THR A 344 -38.50 37.69 -18.57
CA THR A 344 -39.08 36.76 -17.60
C THR A 344 -37.95 36.00 -16.87
N LEU A 345 -38.17 35.61 -15.64
CA LEU A 345 -37.15 35.05 -14.77
C LEU A 345 -37.54 33.63 -14.31
N ALA A 346 -36.53 32.77 -14.18
CA ALA A 346 -36.64 31.43 -13.65
C ALA A 346 -35.61 31.20 -12.53
N TYR A 347 -35.81 30.17 -11.71
CA TYR A 347 -34.85 29.81 -10.65
C TYR A 347 -33.55 29.23 -11.22
N ASP A 348 -33.63 28.48 -12.31
CA ASP A 348 -32.45 28.03 -13.08
C ASP A 348 -32.80 27.65 -14.53
N THR A 349 -31.77 27.50 -15.37
CA THR A 349 -31.97 27.13 -16.79
C THR A 349 -32.25 25.64 -17.01
N ALA A 350 -31.88 24.77 -16.06
CA ALA A 350 -31.98 23.34 -16.25
C ALA A 350 -33.39 22.83 -15.89
N THR A 351 -33.98 23.37 -14.87
CA THR A 351 -35.34 23.01 -14.43
C THR A 351 -36.39 23.85 -15.07
N GLY A 352 -36.07 25.08 -15.51
CA GLY A 352 -36.99 26.00 -16.10
C GLY A 352 -38.15 26.45 -15.17
N VAL A 353 -37.98 26.21 -13.84
CA VAL A 353 -39.02 26.57 -12.86
C VAL A 353 -39.24 28.06 -12.84
N PRO A 354 -40.47 28.53 -13.17
CA PRO A 354 -40.79 29.96 -13.26
C PRO A 354 -40.60 30.67 -11.92
N PHE A 355 -40.11 31.91 -11.98
CA PHE A 355 -40.13 32.79 -10.82
C PHE A 355 -41.38 33.64 -10.82
N THR A 356 -42.20 33.54 -9.75
CA THR A 356 -43.46 34.24 -9.56
C THR A 356 -43.47 35.06 -8.26
N GLY A 357 -42.30 35.43 -7.73
CA GLY A 357 -42.16 36.01 -6.37
C GLY A 357 -42.50 37.49 -6.27
N LEU A 358 -42.86 38.18 -7.36
CA LEU A 358 -43.14 39.60 -7.36
C LEU A 358 -44.64 39.92 -7.47
N PRO A 359 -45.12 40.90 -6.72
CA PRO A 359 -46.48 41.43 -6.91
C PRO A 359 -46.59 42.18 -8.24
N GLU A 360 -47.77 42.17 -8.85
CA GLU A 360 -48.02 42.92 -10.09
C GLU A 360 -48.12 44.43 -9.84
N GLY A 361 -47.70 45.20 -10.82
CA GLY A 361 -47.79 46.66 -10.81
C GLY A 361 -46.42 47.34 -10.97
N TRP A 362 -46.39 48.59 -10.62
CA TRP A 362 -45.11 49.37 -10.63
C TRP A 362 -44.33 49.07 -9.38
N LEU A 363 -43.14 48.49 -9.58
CA LEU A 363 -42.23 48.13 -8.48
C LEU A 363 -40.89 48.80 -8.67
N ARG A 364 -40.29 49.23 -7.58
CA ARG A 364 -38.89 49.63 -7.57
C ARG A 364 -38.04 48.39 -7.26
N LEU A 365 -37.20 48.02 -8.23
CA LEU A 365 -36.37 46.83 -8.17
C LEU A 365 -34.91 47.20 -8.47
N SER A 366 -33.98 46.44 -7.87
CA SER A 366 -32.60 46.43 -8.27
C SER A 366 -32.32 45.14 -9.02
N VAL A 367 -31.80 45.20 -10.22
CA VAL A 367 -31.45 44.07 -11.05
C VAL A 367 -29.94 44.12 -11.30
N ALA A 368 -29.21 43.24 -10.60
CA ALA A 368 -27.76 43.07 -10.75
C ALA A 368 -27.46 41.85 -11.61
N HIS A 369 -26.55 41.95 -12.53
CA HIS A 369 -26.14 40.84 -13.40
C HIS A 369 -24.75 41.04 -13.95
N ALA A 370 -24.15 40.03 -14.64
CA ALA A 370 -22.82 40.12 -15.21
C ALA A 370 -22.60 41.25 -16.21
N GLY A 371 -23.67 41.72 -16.90
CA GLY A 371 -23.61 42.85 -17.78
C GLY A 371 -23.45 44.19 -17.07
N ASN A 372 -23.66 44.29 -15.78
CA ASN A 372 -23.41 45.45 -14.94
C ASN A 372 -22.01 45.53 -14.37
N ARG A 373 -21.10 44.69 -14.79
CA ARG A 373 -19.73 44.66 -14.34
C ARG A 373 -18.80 45.35 -15.34
N TYR A 374 -18.00 46.26 -14.82
CA TYR A 374 -17.10 47.10 -15.61
C TYR A 374 -15.70 47.06 -14.99
N ARG A 375 -14.69 46.69 -15.77
CA ARG A 375 -13.30 46.78 -15.35
C ARG A 375 -12.80 48.20 -15.49
N ILE A 376 -12.25 48.73 -14.42
CA ILE A 376 -11.66 50.08 -14.39
C ILE A 376 -10.27 49.96 -15.01
N LEU A 377 -10.03 50.78 -16.06
CA LEU A 377 -8.77 50.78 -16.80
C LEU A 377 -7.86 51.93 -16.34
N SER A 378 -8.43 53.05 -15.94
CA SER A 378 -7.70 54.22 -15.46
C SER A 378 -8.60 55.12 -14.60
N LEU A 379 -7.95 55.87 -13.74
CA LEU A 379 -8.55 56.86 -12.85
C LEU A 379 -8.09 58.27 -13.25
N ASP A 380 -9.03 59.21 -13.33
CA ASP A 380 -8.77 60.64 -13.54
C ASP A 380 -9.67 61.47 -12.62
N GLY A 381 -9.14 61.83 -11.47
CA GLY A 381 -9.90 62.48 -10.41
C GLY A 381 -11.09 61.64 -9.93
N SER A 382 -12.31 62.13 -10.07
CA SER A 382 -13.56 61.42 -9.77
C SER A 382 -14.13 60.65 -10.97
N THR A 383 -13.42 60.60 -12.09
CA THR A 383 -13.83 59.89 -13.31
C THR A 383 -13.01 58.65 -13.49
N VAL A 384 -13.67 57.52 -13.75
CA VAL A 384 -13.04 56.25 -14.07
C VAL A 384 -13.33 55.88 -15.53
N THR A 385 -12.31 55.43 -16.25
CA THR A 385 -12.49 54.85 -17.58
C THR A 385 -12.70 53.33 -17.40
N VAL A 386 -13.76 52.78 -17.95
CA VAL A 386 -14.14 51.41 -17.75
C VAL A 386 -14.36 50.66 -19.06
N ARG A 387 -14.34 49.33 -18.98
CA ARG A 387 -14.75 48.44 -20.06
C ARG A 387 -15.64 47.33 -19.50
N ARG A 388 -16.77 47.07 -20.17
CA ARG A 388 -17.70 46.04 -19.74
C ARG A 388 -17.01 44.65 -19.67
N VAL A 389 -17.34 43.89 -18.65
CA VAL A 389 -16.83 42.53 -18.45
C VAL A 389 -17.95 41.57 -18.78
N LEU A 390 -17.65 40.58 -19.63
CA LEU A 390 -18.57 39.49 -19.95
C LEU A 390 -18.63 38.46 -18.78
N SER A 391 -19.63 37.59 -18.79
CA SER A 391 -19.78 36.50 -17.81
C SER A 391 -18.59 35.55 -17.75
N SER A 392 -17.81 35.47 -18.83
CA SER A 392 -16.55 34.74 -18.92
C SER A 392 -15.36 35.43 -18.22
N GLY A 393 -15.52 36.63 -17.68
CA GLY A 393 -14.45 37.45 -17.12
C GLY A 393 -13.62 38.18 -18.15
N ALA A 394 -13.85 37.94 -19.45
CA ALA A 394 -13.17 38.69 -20.53
C ALA A 394 -13.79 40.08 -20.74
N THR A 395 -13.00 41.02 -21.18
CA THR A 395 -13.51 42.34 -21.56
C THR A 395 -14.32 42.27 -22.86
N ASP A 396 -15.49 42.91 -22.87
CA ASP A 396 -16.33 42.99 -24.06
C ASP A 396 -15.76 44.02 -25.05
N THR A 397 -15.17 43.53 -26.13
CA THR A 397 -14.59 44.37 -27.18
C THR A 397 -15.63 45.01 -28.08
N LYS A 398 -16.89 44.55 -28.04
CA LYS A 398 -18.00 45.07 -28.85
C LYS A 398 -18.91 46.04 -28.08
N TRP A 399 -18.62 46.25 -26.79
CA TRP A 399 -19.41 47.17 -25.97
C TRP A 399 -19.29 48.60 -26.49
N PRO A 400 -20.40 49.27 -26.85
CA PRO A 400 -20.38 50.59 -27.45
C PRO A 400 -20.14 51.75 -26.46
N GLY A 401 -20.12 51.40 -25.14
CA GLY A 401 -20.08 52.37 -24.06
C GLY A 401 -21.48 52.75 -23.56
N PHE A 402 -21.53 53.59 -22.53
CA PHE A 402 -22.75 54.10 -21.95
C PHE A 402 -23.40 55.18 -22.81
N THR A 403 -24.70 55.19 -22.90
CA THR A 403 -25.47 56.36 -23.32
C THR A 403 -25.35 57.45 -22.26
N ALA A 404 -25.04 58.64 -22.65
CA ALA A 404 -24.76 59.74 -21.72
C ALA A 404 -26.01 60.11 -20.88
N ARG A 405 -25.85 59.90 -19.54
CA ARG A 405 -26.90 60.26 -18.57
C ARG A 405 -26.31 60.40 -17.15
N THR A 406 -27.09 61.04 -16.27
CA THR A 406 -26.82 61.16 -14.84
C THR A 406 -27.79 60.29 -14.07
N VAL A 407 -27.27 59.50 -13.17
CA VAL A 407 -28.03 58.60 -12.31
C VAL A 407 -27.89 59.07 -10.87
N LEU A 408 -29.01 59.30 -10.20
CA LEU A 408 -29.06 59.82 -8.83
C LEU A 408 -29.10 58.76 -7.77
N ASP A 409 -29.58 57.55 -8.11
CA ASP A 409 -29.77 56.44 -7.19
C ASP A 409 -29.04 55.20 -7.77
N PHE A 410 -27.94 54.86 -7.15
CA PHE A 410 -27.10 53.76 -7.59
C PHE A 410 -26.32 53.14 -6.43
N GLU A 411 -25.95 51.95 -6.62
CA GLU A 411 -24.96 51.25 -5.78
C GLU A 411 -23.74 50.93 -6.67
N ALA A 412 -22.52 51.17 -6.17
CA ALA A 412 -21.32 50.92 -6.90
C ALA A 412 -20.34 50.16 -5.98
N ASP A 413 -20.25 48.88 -6.21
CA ASP A 413 -19.41 48.00 -5.42
C ASP A 413 -18.14 47.59 -6.17
N GLY A 414 -17.00 47.85 -5.57
CA GLY A 414 -15.74 47.34 -6.09
C GLY A 414 -15.57 45.86 -5.80
N VAL A 415 -15.55 45.07 -6.84
CA VAL A 415 -15.42 43.60 -6.74
C VAL A 415 -14.01 43.18 -7.12
N ASN A 416 -13.31 42.54 -6.25
CA ASN A 416 -12.07 41.82 -6.56
C ASN A 416 -12.40 40.40 -7.01
N ASP A 417 -12.72 40.23 -8.30
CA ASP A 417 -13.09 38.93 -8.87
C ASP A 417 -12.02 37.83 -8.72
N ASN A 418 -10.76 38.23 -8.44
CA ASN A 418 -9.67 37.25 -8.27
C ASN A 418 -9.58 36.70 -6.83
N GLU A 419 -10.09 37.39 -5.83
CA GLU A 419 -9.97 37.00 -4.43
C GLU A 419 -10.97 35.88 -4.04
N ALA A 420 -12.04 35.69 -4.80
CA ALA A 420 -13.04 34.64 -4.55
C ALA A 420 -12.69 33.28 -5.19
N TRP A 421 -11.67 33.22 -6.04
CA TRP A 421 -11.30 32.00 -6.74
C TRP A 421 -10.20 31.25 -6.03
N MET A 422 -10.41 29.95 -5.82
CA MET A 422 -9.38 29.00 -5.41
C MET A 422 -8.73 28.42 -6.65
N GLY A 423 -7.40 28.47 -6.72
CA GLY A 423 -6.64 28.13 -7.93
C GLY A 423 -6.27 29.33 -8.79
N PRO A 424 -5.91 29.15 -10.08
CA PRO A 424 -6.03 27.90 -10.85
C PRO A 424 -4.96 26.86 -10.51
N PHE A 425 -5.37 25.59 -10.57
CA PHE A 425 -4.50 24.43 -10.40
C PHE A 425 -4.54 23.54 -11.64
N LEU A 426 -3.45 22.86 -11.94
CA LEU A 426 -3.37 21.95 -13.08
C LEU A 426 -4.09 20.62 -12.79
N ALA A 427 -4.87 20.15 -13.75
CA ALA A 427 -5.55 18.87 -13.71
C ALA A 427 -4.67 17.69 -14.18
N CYS A 428 -3.48 17.96 -14.71
CA CYS A 428 -2.49 16.95 -15.09
C CYS A 428 -1.08 17.57 -15.03
N PRO A 429 -0.01 16.75 -15.07
CA PRO A 429 1.35 17.22 -15.19
C PRO A 429 1.56 18.05 -16.48
N GLU A 430 2.51 18.97 -16.47
CA GLU A 430 2.77 19.92 -17.57
C GLU A 430 3.05 19.25 -18.92
N ASN A 431 3.56 18.03 -18.93
CA ASN A 431 3.90 17.29 -20.15
C ASN A 431 2.82 16.30 -20.59
N GLU A 432 1.64 16.33 -19.96
CA GLU A 432 0.55 15.39 -20.24
C GLU A 432 -0.74 16.13 -20.60
N THR A 433 -1.69 15.39 -21.11
CA THR A 433 -3.02 15.90 -21.46
C THR A 433 -4.10 15.02 -20.89
N VAL A 434 -5.24 15.64 -20.58
CA VAL A 434 -6.45 14.98 -20.10
C VAL A 434 -7.60 15.22 -21.08
N ASP A 435 -8.50 14.25 -21.18
CA ASP A 435 -9.75 14.37 -21.93
C ASP A 435 -10.96 14.66 -21.03
N MET A 436 -10.75 14.54 -19.72
CA MET A 436 -11.77 14.71 -18.69
C MET A 436 -11.10 15.07 -17.38
N PHE A 437 -11.77 15.86 -16.55
CA PHE A 437 -11.38 16.05 -15.18
C PHE A 437 -12.58 15.91 -14.21
N GLU A 438 -12.28 15.63 -12.95
CA GLU A 438 -13.25 15.54 -11.88
C GLU A 438 -12.90 16.47 -10.72
N VAL A 439 -13.90 17.10 -10.14
CA VAL A 439 -13.82 17.93 -8.94
C VAL A 439 -14.67 17.28 -7.86
N ASN A 440 -14.09 17.02 -6.70
CA ASN A 440 -14.84 16.60 -5.54
C ASN A 440 -15.06 17.76 -4.60
N PHE A 441 -16.33 18.00 -4.27
CA PHE A 441 -16.72 18.87 -3.19
C PHE A 441 -17.17 18.05 -2.00
N SER A 442 -16.74 18.42 -0.79
CA SER A 442 -17.13 17.75 0.44
C SER A 442 -17.72 18.71 1.45
N PHE A 443 -18.67 18.21 2.21
CA PHE A 443 -19.41 18.92 3.26
C PHE A 443 -19.39 18.05 4.52
N PRO A 444 -18.33 18.12 5.32
CA PRO A 444 -18.16 17.23 6.48
C PRO A 444 -19.31 17.29 7.49
N ASN A 445 -19.93 18.46 7.64
CA ASN A 445 -21.03 18.70 8.56
C ASN A 445 -22.41 18.68 7.88
N GLY A 446 -22.48 18.26 6.62
CA GLY A 446 -23.71 18.25 5.82
C GLY A 446 -24.10 19.59 5.24
N ILE A 447 -25.28 19.62 4.61
CA ILE A 447 -25.93 20.83 4.11
C ILE A 447 -27.34 20.89 4.76
N CYS A 448 -27.54 21.83 5.70
CA CYS A 448 -28.79 21.94 6.45
C CYS A 448 -28.94 23.34 7.06
N GLY A 449 -30.12 23.93 6.92
CA GLY A 449 -30.51 25.10 7.69
C GLY A 449 -31.36 24.72 8.92
N PHE A 450 -31.38 25.59 9.91
CA PHE A 450 -32.20 25.41 11.11
C PHE A 450 -33.10 26.63 11.32
N ASN A 451 -34.35 26.41 11.65
CA ASN A 451 -35.25 27.50 12.07
C ASN A 451 -35.00 27.86 13.54
N LYS A 452 -35.59 28.97 14.02
CA LYS A 452 -35.50 29.44 15.42
C LYS A 452 -35.90 28.40 16.48
N LYS A 453 -36.58 27.32 16.08
CA LYS A 453 -36.98 26.20 16.96
C LYS A 453 -36.07 24.98 16.79
N GLY A 454 -34.92 25.10 16.09
CA GLY A 454 -33.97 23.99 15.83
C GLY A 454 -34.46 22.93 14.83
N LYS A 455 -35.61 23.16 14.13
CA LYS A 455 -36.08 22.22 13.10
C LYS A 455 -35.28 22.38 11.81
N LYS A 456 -34.85 21.26 11.24
CA LYS A 456 -34.14 21.21 9.97
C LYS A 456 -34.94 21.76 8.82
N ARG A 457 -34.29 22.49 7.92
CA ARG A 457 -34.84 22.96 6.65
C ARG A 457 -33.81 22.80 5.54
N SER A 458 -34.25 22.84 4.31
CA SER A 458 -33.35 22.86 3.16
C SER A 458 -32.49 24.12 3.22
N HIS A 459 -31.23 23.94 2.88
CA HIS A 459 -30.25 24.99 2.72
C HIS A 459 -29.52 24.76 1.39
N THR A 460 -29.16 25.85 0.71
CA THR A 460 -28.57 25.78 -0.63
C THR A 460 -27.15 26.31 -0.60
N VAL A 461 -26.27 25.57 -1.24
CA VAL A 461 -24.89 25.98 -1.51
C VAL A 461 -24.66 26.03 -3.01
N GLU A 462 -24.18 27.16 -3.52
CA GLU A 462 -23.91 27.38 -4.93
C GLU A 462 -22.42 27.33 -5.21
N TRP A 463 -22.05 26.70 -6.32
CA TRP A 463 -20.68 26.55 -6.72
C TRP A 463 -20.45 26.93 -8.18
N GLU A 464 -19.21 27.27 -8.53
CA GLU A 464 -18.77 27.52 -9.89
C GLU A 464 -17.37 26.91 -10.09
N ILE A 465 -17.25 26.16 -11.18
CA ILE A 465 -15.99 25.61 -11.70
C ILE A 465 -15.68 26.35 -12.98
N GLN A 466 -14.46 26.87 -13.09
CA GLN A 466 -13.95 27.40 -14.35
C GLN A 466 -12.70 26.62 -14.75
N TYR A 467 -12.59 26.39 -16.07
CA TYR A 467 -11.44 25.73 -16.64
C TYR A 467 -11.04 26.37 -17.97
N ARG A 468 -9.77 26.24 -18.32
CA ARG A 468 -9.25 26.60 -19.63
C ARG A 468 -8.01 25.77 -19.97
N ILE A 469 -7.64 25.75 -21.25
CA ILE A 469 -6.35 25.18 -21.67
C ILE A 469 -5.24 26.12 -21.16
N TYR A 470 -4.25 25.52 -20.47
CA TYR A 470 -3.11 26.25 -19.90
C TYR A 470 -2.32 26.97 -20.99
N GLY A 471 -1.95 28.21 -20.72
CA GLY A 471 -1.24 29.07 -21.70
C GLY A 471 -2.08 29.53 -22.89
N SER A 472 -3.39 29.29 -22.89
CA SER A 472 -4.28 29.74 -23.96
C SER A 472 -4.81 31.13 -23.70
N ASP A 473 -4.85 31.96 -24.75
CA ASP A 473 -5.51 33.29 -24.72
C ASP A 473 -7.04 33.20 -24.70
N LYS A 474 -7.62 32.00 -24.81
CA LYS A 474 -9.07 31.79 -24.72
C LYS A 474 -9.53 32.04 -23.29
N GLY A 475 -10.71 32.67 -23.16
CA GLY A 475 -11.33 32.92 -21.86
C GLY A 475 -11.67 31.63 -21.10
N TRP A 476 -12.01 31.80 -19.83
CA TRP A 476 -12.47 30.73 -18.96
C TRP A 476 -13.82 30.17 -19.42
N VAL A 477 -13.96 28.83 -19.40
CA VAL A 477 -15.21 28.13 -19.57
C VAL A 477 -15.80 27.89 -18.19
N SER A 478 -17.02 28.38 -17.95
CA SER A 478 -17.68 28.28 -16.65
C SER A 478 -18.71 27.15 -16.65
N ARG A 479 -18.74 26.42 -15.53
CA ARG A 479 -19.81 25.51 -15.16
C ARG A 479 -20.23 25.81 -13.72
N HIS A 480 -21.51 26.01 -13.48
CA HIS A 480 -22.04 26.32 -12.16
C HIS A 480 -23.22 25.40 -11.82
N GLY A 481 -23.50 25.30 -10.53
CA GLY A 481 -24.58 24.50 -10.02
C GLY A 481 -24.85 24.80 -8.55
N TYR A 482 -25.80 24.07 -7.98
CA TYR A 482 -26.14 24.19 -6.58
C TYR A 482 -26.52 22.83 -5.97
N TYR A 483 -26.35 22.74 -4.65
CA TYR A 483 -26.84 21.63 -3.85
C TYR A 483 -27.81 22.15 -2.82
N SER A 484 -29.02 21.58 -2.77
CA SER A 484 -30.08 22.02 -1.84
C SER A 484 -30.55 20.82 -1.02
N LEU A 485 -30.18 20.75 0.25
CA LEU A 485 -30.42 19.60 1.12
C LEU A 485 -30.79 20.01 2.54
N SER A 486 -31.32 19.06 3.30
CA SER A 486 -31.58 19.21 4.75
C SER A 486 -30.92 18.07 5.54
N ASN A 487 -29.66 17.75 5.17
CA ASN A 487 -28.92 16.65 5.73
C ASN A 487 -27.80 17.16 6.65
N VAL A 488 -27.68 16.59 7.84
CA VAL A 488 -26.66 16.95 8.85
C VAL A 488 -25.49 15.98 8.88
N ASN A 489 -25.56 14.88 8.11
CA ASN A 489 -24.46 13.94 7.95
C ASN A 489 -23.43 14.50 6.96
N GLY A 490 -22.19 14.10 7.11
CA GLY A 490 -21.17 14.38 6.11
C GLY A 490 -21.57 13.84 4.73
N LEU A 491 -21.35 14.63 3.70
CA LEU A 491 -21.70 14.29 2.32
C LEU A 491 -20.74 14.95 1.33
N GLY A 492 -20.79 14.54 0.08
CA GLY A 492 -19.98 15.13 -0.97
C GLY A 492 -20.53 14.86 -2.35
N PHE A 493 -19.95 15.53 -3.31
CA PHE A 493 -20.35 15.46 -4.72
C PHE A 493 -19.14 15.38 -5.61
N THR A 494 -19.23 14.59 -6.68
CA THR A 494 -18.22 14.50 -7.74
C THR A 494 -18.77 15.14 -9.01
N GLU A 495 -18.21 16.28 -9.38
CA GLU A 495 -18.51 16.95 -10.64
C GLU A 495 -17.53 16.51 -11.72
N ARG A 496 -18.07 15.98 -12.82
CA ARG A 496 -17.29 15.50 -13.97
C ARG A 496 -17.43 16.45 -15.13
N VAL A 497 -16.31 16.81 -15.74
CA VAL A 497 -16.23 17.67 -16.92
C VAL A 497 -15.50 16.94 -18.02
N GLU A 498 -16.17 16.63 -19.10
CA GLU A 498 -15.59 16.12 -20.33
C GLU A 498 -15.11 17.28 -21.20
N LEU A 499 -13.92 17.17 -21.75
CA LEU A 499 -13.34 18.19 -22.59
C LEU A 499 -13.67 17.95 -24.06
N PRO A 500 -13.91 19.00 -24.85
CA PRO A 500 -14.16 18.88 -26.29
C PRO A 500 -12.97 18.29 -27.08
N ALA A 501 -11.76 18.46 -26.56
CA ALA A 501 -10.53 17.86 -27.05
C ALA A 501 -9.53 17.73 -25.89
N PRO A 502 -8.64 16.73 -25.93
CA PRO A 502 -7.61 16.59 -24.90
C PRO A 502 -6.71 17.81 -24.81
N GLY A 503 -6.31 18.14 -23.57
CA GLY A 503 -5.42 19.29 -23.35
C GLY A 503 -4.85 19.33 -21.94
N LEU A 504 -3.81 20.15 -21.77
CA LEU A 504 -3.32 20.56 -20.45
C LEU A 504 -4.29 21.62 -19.90
N VAL A 505 -4.98 21.29 -18.83
CA VAL A 505 -6.09 22.11 -18.31
C VAL A 505 -5.76 22.64 -16.93
N GLU A 506 -6.01 23.92 -16.74
CA GLU A 506 -6.04 24.52 -15.41
C GLU A 506 -7.49 24.78 -14.98
N VAL A 507 -7.76 24.55 -13.71
CA VAL A 507 -9.09 24.59 -13.10
C VAL A 507 -9.08 25.49 -11.87
N ARG A 508 -10.12 26.29 -11.70
CA ARG A 508 -10.35 27.08 -10.51
C ARG A 508 -11.81 26.94 -10.07
N CYS A 509 -12.03 26.97 -8.76
CA CYS A 509 -13.35 26.83 -8.19
C CYS A 509 -13.68 27.98 -7.23
N ARG A 510 -14.94 28.32 -7.10
CA ARG A 510 -15.43 29.20 -6.06
C ARG A 510 -16.82 28.77 -5.56
N ARG A 511 -17.12 29.14 -4.34
CA ARG A 511 -18.47 29.19 -3.83
C ARG A 511 -19.11 30.51 -4.28
N ARG A 512 -20.38 30.50 -4.70
CA ARG A 512 -21.06 31.69 -5.23
C ARG A 512 -21.90 32.41 -4.18
N ASN A 513 -22.51 31.67 -3.27
CA ASN A 513 -23.31 32.26 -2.18
C ASN A 513 -22.51 32.32 -0.87
N GLU A 514 -22.83 33.23 -0.01
CA GLU A 514 -22.21 33.34 1.31
C GLU A 514 -22.43 32.08 2.15
N GLN A 515 -21.47 31.82 3.03
CA GLN A 515 -21.61 30.76 4.01
C GLN A 515 -22.71 31.17 5.02
N GLY A 516 -23.58 30.22 5.35
CA GLY A 516 -24.64 30.47 6.30
C GLY A 516 -24.09 30.79 7.68
N SER A 517 -24.85 31.62 8.41
CA SER A 517 -24.57 31.96 9.81
C SER A 517 -24.71 30.71 10.71
N ASP A 518 -24.59 30.92 12.04
CA ASP A 518 -24.69 29.87 13.08
C ASP A 518 -25.93 28.96 13.00
N ASN A 519 -26.92 29.33 12.20
CA ASN A 519 -28.14 28.54 11.96
C ASN A 519 -28.07 27.67 10.71
N ALA A 520 -26.90 27.52 10.10
CA ALA A 520 -26.71 26.65 8.94
C ALA A 520 -25.47 25.76 9.11
N ARG A 521 -25.47 24.59 8.48
CA ARG A 521 -24.33 23.72 8.27
C ARG A 521 -24.15 23.64 6.77
N ASP A 522 -23.07 24.24 6.27
CA ASP A 522 -22.83 24.37 4.84
C ASP A 522 -21.36 24.65 4.50
N SER A 523 -20.44 24.27 5.42
CA SER A 523 -19.01 24.38 5.17
C SER A 523 -18.64 23.50 3.98
N MET A 524 -18.13 24.12 2.92
CA MET A 524 -17.78 23.48 1.66
C MET A 524 -16.28 23.42 1.49
N TYR A 525 -15.79 22.28 1.06
CA TYR A 525 -14.36 22.06 0.76
C TYR A 525 -14.18 21.52 -0.64
N TRP A 526 -13.19 22.04 -1.35
CA TRP A 526 -12.68 21.43 -2.58
C TRP A 526 -11.72 20.33 -2.23
N GLN A 527 -12.20 19.09 -2.21
CA GLN A 527 -11.48 17.95 -1.71
C GLN A 527 -10.47 17.38 -2.69
N ALA A 528 -10.79 17.34 -3.98
CA ALA A 528 -9.90 16.79 -4.99
C ALA A 528 -10.13 17.43 -6.37
N LEU A 529 -9.04 17.55 -7.11
CA LEU A 529 -9.02 17.80 -8.54
C LEU A 529 -8.27 16.66 -9.20
N ARG A 530 -8.90 15.98 -10.16
CA ARG A 530 -8.32 14.85 -10.87
C ARG A 530 -8.49 14.98 -12.36
N GLY A 531 -7.45 14.66 -13.12
CA GLY A 531 -7.51 14.58 -14.57
C GLY A 531 -7.27 13.17 -15.06
N ARG A 532 -8.05 12.70 -16.04
CA ARG A 532 -7.88 11.40 -16.66
C ARG A 532 -6.80 11.48 -17.74
N LEU A 533 -5.67 10.80 -17.48
CA LEU A 533 -4.56 10.73 -18.43
C LEU A 533 -4.88 9.77 -19.58
N LEU A 534 -4.45 10.11 -20.78
CA LEU A 534 -4.73 9.31 -21.98
C LEU A 534 -3.84 8.06 -22.06
N ASN A 535 -2.62 8.14 -21.55
CA ASN A 535 -1.66 7.05 -21.60
C ASN A 535 -1.95 6.02 -20.52
N ARG A 536 -2.35 4.81 -20.94
CA ARG A 536 -2.49 3.66 -20.07
C ARG A 536 -2.13 2.37 -20.82
N PRO A 537 -1.50 1.39 -20.15
CA PRO A 537 -1.29 0.08 -20.73
C PRO A 537 -2.62 -0.61 -21.06
N ALA A 538 -2.71 -1.27 -22.21
CA ALA A 538 -3.87 -2.11 -22.57
C ALA A 538 -3.92 -3.41 -21.76
N SER A 539 -2.76 -3.90 -21.31
CA SER A 539 -2.60 -5.13 -20.52
C SER A 539 -1.31 -5.09 -19.72
N TYR A 540 -1.20 -5.94 -18.71
CA TYR A 540 -0.02 -6.10 -17.88
C TYR A 540 0.57 -7.50 -18.05
N PRO A 541 1.62 -7.67 -18.89
CA PRO A 541 2.25 -8.97 -19.09
C PRO A 541 2.98 -9.41 -17.81
N GLY A 542 2.97 -10.72 -17.56
CA GLY A 542 3.74 -11.32 -16.48
C GLY A 542 3.14 -11.18 -15.07
N VAL A 543 2.15 -10.33 -14.84
CA VAL A 543 1.58 -10.07 -13.50
C VAL A 543 0.07 -10.28 -13.47
N THR A 544 -0.45 -10.67 -12.32
CA THR A 544 -1.89 -10.70 -12.06
C THR A 544 -2.31 -9.38 -11.43
N THR A 545 -3.34 -8.74 -12.00
CA THR A 545 -3.91 -7.50 -11.46
C THR A 545 -5.34 -7.70 -10.99
N LEU A 546 -5.77 -6.83 -10.09
CA LEU A 546 -7.06 -6.91 -9.40
C LEU A 546 -7.73 -5.53 -9.42
N GLY A 547 -8.85 -5.41 -10.13
CA GLY A 547 -9.72 -4.24 -10.05
C GLY A 547 -10.71 -4.41 -8.92
N ILE A 548 -10.79 -3.44 -8.02
CA ILE A 548 -11.68 -3.44 -6.85
C ILE A 548 -12.49 -2.16 -6.82
N THR A 549 -13.79 -2.28 -6.51
CA THR A 549 -14.66 -1.16 -6.13
C THR A 549 -15.19 -1.43 -4.74
N VAL A 550 -15.04 -0.47 -3.84
CA VAL A 550 -15.50 -0.53 -2.44
C VAL A 550 -16.38 0.67 -2.14
N GLU A 551 -17.56 0.42 -1.64
CA GLU A 551 -18.43 1.44 -1.04
C GLU A 551 -17.96 1.69 0.40
N THR A 552 -17.68 2.94 0.74
CA THR A 552 -17.17 3.33 2.07
C THR A 552 -18.32 3.68 3.01
N GLY A 553 -18.08 3.53 4.31
CA GLY A 553 -19.07 3.79 5.35
C GLY A 553 -19.41 2.55 6.17
N GLY A 554 -20.28 2.67 7.14
CA GLY A 554 -20.81 1.56 7.94
C GLY A 554 -19.71 0.72 8.62
N LYS A 555 -19.55 -0.53 8.18
CA LYS A 555 -18.62 -1.50 8.79
C LYS A 555 -17.14 -1.16 8.64
N LEU A 556 -16.76 -0.35 7.66
CA LEU A 556 -15.37 0.05 7.41
C LEU A 556 -14.97 1.31 8.19
N ALA A 557 -15.93 2.12 8.62
CA ALA A 557 -15.67 3.39 9.27
C ALA A 557 -14.88 3.27 10.59
N ALA A 558 -15.05 2.16 11.31
CA ALA A 558 -14.41 1.91 12.61
C ALA A 558 -13.03 1.21 12.53
N GLN A 559 -12.51 0.90 11.34
CA GLN A 559 -11.26 0.18 11.20
C GLN A 559 -10.04 1.09 11.12
N SER A 560 -9.00 0.74 11.88
CA SER A 560 -7.69 1.40 11.84
C SER A 560 -6.87 0.96 10.63
N ASP A 561 -6.88 -0.34 10.27
CA ASP A 561 -6.20 -0.86 9.08
C ASP A 561 -7.20 -1.05 7.93
N ARG A 562 -7.03 -0.30 6.86
CA ARG A 562 -7.88 -0.30 5.67
C ARG A 562 -7.19 -0.82 4.43
N ARG A 563 -6.04 -1.47 4.57
CA ARG A 563 -5.32 -2.06 3.45
C ARG A 563 -6.08 -3.25 2.90
N VAL A 564 -6.22 -3.27 1.60
CA VAL A 564 -6.67 -4.48 0.88
C VAL A 564 -5.59 -5.54 1.03
N ASN A 565 -5.97 -6.72 1.45
CA ASN A 565 -5.09 -7.87 1.47
C ASN A 565 -5.80 -9.12 0.93
N VAL A 566 -5.03 -10.00 0.34
CA VAL A 566 -5.54 -11.21 -0.31
C VAL A 566 -4.68 -12.39 0.10
N VAL A 567 -5.30 -13.47 0.56
CA VAL A 567 -4.60 -14.75 0.76
C VAL A 567 -4.66 -15.51 -0.55
N ALA A 568 -3.61 -15.40 -1.35
CA ALA A 568 -3.57 -15.96 -2.70
C ALA A 568 -2.61 -17.14 -2.80
N THR A 569 -2.96 -18.10 -3.66
CA THR A 569 -2.13 -19.28 -3.95
C THR A 569 -1.55 -19.15 -5.37
N ARG A 570 -0.23 -19.23 -5.48
CA ARG A 570 0.48 -19.22 -6.75
C ARG A 570 0.13 -20.47 -7.56
N ILE A 571 -0.15 -20.28 -8.84
CA ILE A 571 -0.32 -21.36 -9.80
C ILE A 571 0.96 -21.46 -10.62
N TYR A 572 1.67 -22.59 -10.49
CA TYR A 572 2.86 -22.89 -11.27
C TYR A 572 2.50 -23.45 -12.64
N ASP A 573 3.42 -23.33 -13.60
CA ASP A 573 3.29 -23.98 -14.90
C ASP A 573 3.48 -25.50 -14.79
N PHE A 574 4.31 -25.94 -13.85
CA PHE A 574 4.60 -27.33 -13.53
C PHE A 574 4.44 -27.57 -12.04
N GLY A 575 3.99 -28.76 -11.66
CA GLY A 575 3.77 -29.14 -10.29
C GLY A 575 2.43 -28.65 -9.72
N LYS A 576 2.15 -29.04 -8.48
CA LYS A 576 0.94 -28.63 -7.77
C LYS A 576 1.13 -27.24 -7.12
N PRO A 577 0.06 -26.47 -6.95
CA PRO A 577 0.10 -25.27 -6.13
C PRO A 577 0.65 -25.58 -4.73
N ARG A 578 1.47 -24.70 -4.17
CA ARG A 578 2.16 -24.83 -2.89
C ARG A 578 3.25 -25.93 -2.81
N SER A 579 3.42 -26.78 -3.83
CA SER A 579 4.43 -27.84 -3.76
C SER A 579 5.85 -27.27 -3.82
N ILE A 580 6.75 -27.89 -3.06
CA ILE A 580 8.18 -27.61 -3.12
C ILE A 580 8.71 -27.89 -4.53
N SER A 581 8.30 -29.00 -5.15
CA SER A 581 8.65 -29.34 -6.54
C SER A 581 8.22 -28.26 -7.52
N GLY A 582 7.01 -27.70 -7.38
CA GLY A 582 6.54 -26.61 -8.24
C GLY A 582 7.36 -25.33 -8.09
N ALA A 583 7.77 -24.99 -6.86
CA ALA A 583 8.63 -23.84 -6.59
C ALA A 583 10.04 -24.03 -7.19
N LEU A 584 10.63 -25.22 -7.06
CA LEU A 584 11.93 -25.56 -7.65
C LEU A 584 11.91 -25.47 -9.17
N HIS A 585 10.93 -26.08 -9.83
CA HIS A 585 10.78 -25.99 -11.28
C HIS A 585 10.54 -24.56 -11.76
N HIS A 586 9.80 -23.77 -11.01
CA HIS A 586 9.55 -22.36 -11.34
C HIS A 586 10.86 -21.54 -11.33
N ILE A 587 11.66 -21.64 -10.27
CA ILE A 587 12.95 -20.94 -10.17
C ILE A 587 13.93 -21.48 -11.22
N GLY A 588 14.02 -22.81 -11.37
CA GLY A 588 14.90 -23.42 -12.37
C GLY A 588 14.59 -22.92 -13.80
N LYS A 589 13.30 -22.86 -14.16
CA LYS A 589 12.86 -22.36 -15.46
C LYS A 589 13.20 -20.87 -15.63
N SER A 590 12.95 -20.04 -14.61
CA SER A 590 13.23 -18.60 -14.68
C SER A 590 14.73 -18.31 -14.78
N ALA A 591 15.57 -19.13 -14.16
CA ALA A 591 17.02 -19.03 -14.20
C ALA A 591 17.70 -19.76 -15.40
N GLY A 592 16.93 -20.47 -16.22
CA GLY A 592 17.45 -21.25 -17.34
C GLY A 592 18.27 -22.49 -16.93
N LEU A 593 18.04 -23.01 -15.70
CA LEU A 593 18.74 -24.19 -15.20
C LEU A 593 18.15 -25.48 -15.73
N ARG A 594 19.01 -26.47 -16.00
CA ARG A 594 18.58 -27.84 -16.23
C ARG A 594 18.26 -28.50 -14.91
N MET A 595 16.98 -28.73 -14.66
CA MET A 595 16.52 -29.37 -13.43
C MET A 595 16.41 -30.89 -13.63
N ASP A 596 16.83 -31.64 -12.62
CA ASP A 596 16.57 -33.07 -12.54
C ASP A 596 15.11 -33.34 -12.14
N ALA A 597 14.24 -33.31 -13.17
CA ALA A 597 12.82 -33.50 -12.97
C ALA A 597 12.48 -34.86 -12.35
N THR A 598 13.29 -35.88 -12.59
CA THR A 598 13.06 -37.24 -12.05
C THR A 598 13.28 -37.26 -10.55
N ALA A 599 14.42 -36.80 -10.07
CA ALA A 599 14.72 -36.73 -8.63
C ALA A 599 13.73 -35.82 -7.90
N ILE A 600 13.42 -34.62 -8.44
CA ILE A 600 12.49 -33.68 -7.82
C ILE A 600 11.06 -34.28 -7.69
N ASN A 601 10.56 -34.93 -8.75
CA ASN A 601 9.23 -35.54 -8.74
C ASN A 601 9.19 -36.78 -7.82
N GLU A 602 10.25 -37.52 -7.73
CA GLU A 602 10.37 -38.66 -6.81
C GLU A 602 10.37 -38.19 -5.35
N MET A 603 11.12 -37.15 -5.04
CA MET A 603 11.10 -36.49 -3.74
C MET A 603 9.69 -35.99 -3.39
N ASP A 604 8.98 -35.34 -4.32
CA ASP A 604 7.59 -34.90 -4.09
C ASP A 604 6.66 -36.10 -3.80
N ARG A 605 6.84 -37.19 -4.55
CA ARG A 605 6.00 -38.39 -4.42
C ARG A 605 6.26 -39.18 -3.12
N LEU A 606 7.52 -39.33 -2.72
CA LEU A 606 7.93 -40.22 -1.61
C LEU A 606 7.96 -39.48 -0.27
N TYR A 607 8.32 -38.22 -0.25
CA TYR A 607 8.58 -37.48 1.00
C TYR A 607 7.71 -36.25 1.20
N TRP A 608 7.74 -35.25 0.29
CA TRP A 608 7.10 -33.97 0.57
C TRP A 608 5.56 -34.06 0.61
N ARG A 609 4.96 -34.67 -0.39
CA ARG A 609 3.51 -34.80 -0.50
C ARG A 609 2.88 -35.63 0.62
N PRO A 610 3.40 -36.83 0.95
CA PRO A 610 2.86 -37.64 2.03
C PRO A 610 2.96 -36.97 3.40
N ARG A 611 3.96 -36.15 3.61
CA ARG A 611 4.20 -35.40 4.87
C ARG A 611 3.48 -34.05 4.89
N GLY A 612 2.80 -33.63 3.82
CA GLY A 612 2.14 -32.33 3.71
C GLY A 612 3.13 -31.17 3.73
N GLU A 613 4.35 -31.37 3.21
CA GLU A 613 5.37 -30.33 3.15
C GLU A 613 5.16 -29.45 1.92
N TYR A 614 5.26 -28.15 2.12
CA TYR A 614 5.02 -27.14 1.10
C TYR A 614 5.96 -25.92 1.31
N PHE A 615 5.99 -25.03 0.34
CA PHE A 615 6.75 -23.79 0.42
C PHE A 615 5.83 -22.59 0.18
N ASP A 616 5.67 -21.74 1.21
CA ASP A 616 4.82 -20.56 1.21
C ASP A 616 5.66 -19.33 1.57
N TYR A 617 5.99 -18.52 0.58
CA TYR A 617 6.90 -17.39 0.75
C TYR A 617 6.53 -16.23 -0.19
N ALA A 618 6.80 -15.02 0.24
CA ALA A 618 6.65 -13.84 -0.60
C ALA A 618 7.82 -12.89 -0.37
N THR A 619 8.43 -12.43 -1.45
CA THR A 619 9.57 -11.51 -1.40
C THR A 619 9.50 -10.43 -2.47
N THR A 620 10.07 -9.28 -2.16
CA THR A 620 10.42 -8.21 -3.10
C THR A 620 11.93 -8.03 -3.19
N ASP A 621 12.69 -8.78 -2.38
CA ASP A 621 14.14 -8.66 -2.28
C ASP A 621 14.82 -9.37 -3.46
N SER A 622 15.94 -8.85 -3.87
CA SER A 622 16.83 -9.54 -4.78
C SER A 622 17.62 -10.61 -4.01
N ASP A 623 17.49 -11.86 -4.43
CA ASP A 623 18.23 -12.99 -3.86
C ASP A 623 18.93 -13.78 -4.96
N SER A 624 20.01 -14.49 -4.63
CA SER A 624 20.66 -15.37 -5.59
C SER A 624 19.78 -16.59 -5.87
N VAL A 625 19.84 -17.11 -7.10
CA VAL A 625 19.10 -18.31 -7.48
C VAL A 625 19.45 -19.49 -6.58
N LEU A 626 20.74 -19.66 -6.25
CA LEU A 626 21.21 -20.73 -5.36
C LEU A 626 20.62 -20.60 -3.96
N ASN A 627 20.61 -19.39 -3.41
CA ASN A 627 20.06 -19.13 -2.08
C ASN A 627 18.55 -19.44 -2.03
N MET A 628 17.82 -19.06 -3.08
CA MET A 628 16.38 -19.34 -3.18
C MET A 628 16.13 -20.86 -3.31
N LEU A 629 16.89 -21.57 -4.14
CA LEU A 629 16.78 -23.04 -4.25
C LEU A 629 17.08 -23.73 -2.91
N GLN A 630 18.05 -23.23 -2.16
CA GLN A 630 18.37 -23.74 -0.82
C GLN A 630 17.27 -23.45 0.20
N LYS A 631 16.68 -22.25 0.20
CA LYS A 631 15.50 -21.94 1.03
C LYS A 631 14.34 -22.88 0.74
N ILE A 632 14.06 -23.12 -0.54
CA ILE A 632 12.97 -24.00 -0.97
C ILE A 632 13.20 -25.45 -0.50
N THR A 633 14.43 -25.99 -0.68
CA THR A 633 14.74 -27.35 -0.27
C THR A 633 14.79 -27.51 1.24
N ASN A 634 15.31 -26.54 1.97
CA ASN A 634 15.36 -26.55 3.44
C ASN A 634 13.96 -26.65 4.07
N ALA A 635 12.95 -26.05 3.43
CA ALA A 635 11.55 -26.15 3.91
C ALA A 635 11.00 -27.59 3.85
N GLY A 636 11.62 -28.49 3.08
CA GLY A 636 11.22 -29.87 2.92
C GLY A 636 12.26 -30.88 3.40
N HIS A 637 13.12 -30.53 4.35
CA HIS A 637 14.19 -31.40 4.84
C HIS A 637 15.04 -32.03 3.71
N ALA A 638 15.36 -31.20 2.73
CA ALA A 638 16.14 -31.59 1.57
C ALA A 638 17.32 -30.62 1.39
N TYR A 639 18.33 -31.04 0.67
CA TYR A 639 19.44 -30.22 0.24
C TYR A 639 19.47 -30.15 -1.28
N PHE A 640 20.02 -29.08 -1.78
CA PHE A 640 20.21 -28.81 -3.20
C PHE A 640 21.63 -29.23 -3.60
N LEU A 641 21.76 -29.87 -4.75
CA LEU A 641 23.06 -30.30 -5.30
C LEU A 641 23.07 -30.21 -6.82
N PHE A 642 24.26 -30.21 -7.39
CA PHE A 642 24.47 -30.41 -8.81
C PHE A 642 24.98 -31.83 -9.04
N ALA A 643 24.26 -32.62 -9.81
CA ALA A 643 24.66 -33.96 -10.22
C ALA A 643 24.48 -34.08 -11.75
N ASP A 644 25.46 -34.64 -12.44
CA ASP A 644 25.44 -34.89 -13.90
C ASP A 644 25.15 -33.65 -14.73
N GLY A 645 25.56 -32.48 -14.30
CA GLY A 645 25.28 -31.18 -14.94
C GLY A 645 23.85 -30.71 -14.84
N MET A 646 23.07 -31.27 -13.93
CA MET A 646 21.71 -30.88 -13.60
C MET A 646 21.60 -30.44 -12.16
N ALA A 647 20.68 -29.51 -11.91
CA ALA A 647 20.26 -29.11 -10.58
C ALA A 647 19.31 -30.18 -10.00
N SER A 648 19.73 -30.86 -8.97
CA SER A 648 19.05 -31.97 -8.34
C SER A 648 18.80 -31.73 -6.84
N VAL A 649 18.12 -32.65 -6.20
CA VAL A 649 17.77 -32.56 -4.79
C VAL A 649 18.00 -33.89 -4.11
N GLY A 650 18.47 -33.86 -2.86
CA GLY A 650 18.60 -35.03 -2.01
C GLY A 650 17.80 -34.87 -0.72
N TYR A 651 17.26 -35.98 -0.22
CA TYR A 651 16.57 -35.99 1.05
C TYR A 651 17.54 -36.13 2.21
N GLU A 652 17.40 -35.28 3.20
CA GLU A 652 18.11 -35.43 4.46
C GLU A 652 17.20 -36.13 5.51
N GLY A 653 17.43 -37.41 5.73
CA GLY A 653 16.60 -38.23 6.62
C GLY A 653 17.27 -39.54 6.91
N VAL A 654 16.56 -40.42 7.65
CA VAL A 654 17.01 -41.79 7.86
C VAL A 654 17.04 -42.49 6.50
N LYS A 655 18.20 -43.06 6.15
CA LYS A 655 18.41 -43.76 4.91
C LYS A 655 19.38 -44.95 5.12
N PRO A 656 19.31 -46.00 4.29
CA PRO A 656 20.28 -47.10 4.33
C PRO A 656 21.68 -46.61 3.95
N TRP A 657 22.65 -47.42 4.20
CA TRP A 657 24.02 -47.23 3.69
C TRP A 657 24.01 -47.33 2.16
N THR A 658 24.60 -46.35 1.52
CA THR A 658 24.76 -46.30 0.06
C THR A 658 26.06 -46.99 -0.32
N GLY A 659 27.09 -46.81 0.48
CA GLY A 659 28.43 -47.35 0.18
C GLY A 659 29.35 -47.46 1.39
N ILE A 660 30.54 -47.89 1.13
CA ILE A 660 31.63 -48.01 2.11
C ILE A 660 32.92 -47.55 1.47
N ILE A 661 33.75 -46.87 2.23
CA ILE A 661 35.12 -46.51 1.86
C ILE A 661 36.03 -47.17 2.91
N SER A 662 36.82 -48.12 2.44
CA SER A 662 37.77 -48.86 3.28
C SER A 662 39.21 -48.40 3.02
N PRO A 663 40.21 -48.77 3.87
CA PRO A 663 41.58 -48.33 3.69
C PRO A 663 42.19 -48.68 2.34
N GLN A 664 41.66 -49.69 1.64
CA GLN A 664 42.14 -50.10 0.33
C GLN A 664 41.73 -49.17 -0.82
N GLU A 665 40.62 -48.38 -0.62
CA GLU A 665 40.23 -47.33 -1.54
C GLU A 665 40.84 -45.96 -1.21
N MET A 666 41.45 -45.86 0.00
CA MET A 666 42.04 -44.61 0.46
C MET A 666 43.50 -44.48 -0.06
N THR A 667 43.80 -43.34 -0.63
CA THR A 667 45.19 -42.95 -0.99
C THR A 667 45.87 -42.18 0.13
N GLU A 668 45.08 -41.60 1.05
CA GLU A 668 45.52 -40.99 2.30
C GLU A 668 44.71 -41.54 3.46
N ASP A 669 45.37 -41.71 4.62
CA ASP A 669 44.75 -42.23 5.83
C ASP A 669 43.51 -41.42 6.26
N LEU A 670 42.52 -42.10 6.79
CA LEU A 670 41.32 -41.49 7.33
C LEU A 670 41.67 -40.57 8.49
N GLN A 671 41.46 -39.28 8.29
CA GLN A 671 41.59 -38.27 9.33
C GLN A 671 40.22 -38.08 10.04
N THR A 672 40.24 -38.17 11.37
CA THR A 672 39.09 -38.00 12.20
C THR A 672 39.31 -36.78 13.11
N ALA A 673 38.43 -35.79 13.03
CA ALA A 673 38.45 -34.64 13.92
C ALA A 673 37.20 -34.65 14.81
N PHE A 674 37.38 -34.35 16.10
CA PHE A 674 36.28 -34.27 17.07
C PHE A 674 36.14 -32.84 17.60
N THR A 675 34.98 -32.27 17.47
CA THR A 675 34.62 -30.99 18.08
C THR A 675 34.10 -31.22 19.49
N ALA A 676 34.92 -30.88 20.48
CA ALA A 676 34.52 -31.05 21.88
C ALA A 676 33.32 -30.13 22.22
N PRO A 677 32.36 -30.59 23.05
CA PRO A 677 31.34 -29.71 23.58
C PRO A 677 31.95 -28.55 24.35
N SER A 678 31.41 -27.36 24.18
CA SER A 678 31.85 -26.15 24.88
C SER A 678 30.66 -25.36 25.38
N ASP A 679 30.89 -24.46 26.32
CA ASP A 679 29.87 -23.50 26.80
C ASP A 679 29.45 -22.49 25.70
N ASP A 680 30.20 -22.50 24.61
CA ASP A 680 29.88 -21.67 23.43
C ASP A 680 28.92 -22.34 22.43
N ASP A 681 28.58 -23.57 22.62
CA ASP A 681 27.60 -24.26 21.80
C ASP A 681 26.18 -23.80 22.12
N TYR A 682 25.35 -23.73 21.08
CA TYR A 682 23.92 -23.52 21.28
C TYR A 682 23.26 -24.77 21.83
N ASP A 683 22.51 -24.60 22.92
CA ASP A 683 21.79 -25.68 23.61
C ASP A 683 20.26 -25.49 23.56
N GLY A 684 19.79 -24.48 22.83
CA GLY A 684 18.41 -24.23 22.45
C GLY A 684 18.32 -23.41 21.16
N VAL A 685 17.19 -23.50 20.45
CA VAL A 685 16.91 -22.76 19.23
C VAL A 685 15.54 -22.14 19.34
N ASP A 686 15.44 -20.85 19.04
CA ASP A 686 14.18 -20.12 18.87
C ASP A 686 13.95 -19.87 17.40
N VAL A 687 12.89 -20.46 16.82
CA VAL A 687 12.58 -20.34 15.41
C VAL A 687 11.47 -19.32 15.22
N THR A 688 11.76 -18.23 14.55
CA THR A 688 10.78 -17.22 14.11
C THR A 688 10.25 -17.59 12.73
N TYR A 689 8.94 -17.65 12.58
CA TYR A 689 8.27 -18.01 11.35
C TYR A 689 6.95 -17.21 11.19
N ILE A 690 6.37 -17.18 9.99
CA ILE A 690 5.05 -16.57 9.74
C ILE A 690 3.97 -17.64 9.89
N ASN A 691 3.04 -17.45 10.82
CA ASN A 691 1.93 -18.38 11.02
C ASN A 691 0.84 -18.19 9.97
N SER A 692 0.45 -19.24 9.22
CA SER A 692 -0.57 -19.20 8.15
C SER A 692 -2.00 -18.91 8.61
N THR A 693 -2.26 -18.90 9.91
CA THR A 693 -3.58 -18.59 10.48
C THR A 693 -3.67 -17.12 10.87
N THR A 694 -2.68 -16.64 11.62
CA THR A 694 -2.62 -15.25 12.11
C THR A 694 -1.97 -14.30 11.11
N TRP A 695 -1.10 -14.83 10.24
CA TRP A 695 -0.23 -14.07 9.33
C TRP A 695 0.66 -13.06 10.07
N ALA A 696 1.04 -13.43 11.27
CA ALA A 696 1.98 -12.70 12.10
C ALA A 696 3.23 -13.54 12.33
N GLU A 697 4.31 -12.90 12.67
CA GLU A 697 5.51 -13.56 13.16
C GLU A 697 5.22 -14.20 14.52
N GLU A 698 5.58 -15.47 14.65
CA GLU A 698 5.49 -16.24 15.88
C GLU A 698 6.81 -16.95 16.11
N THR A 699 7.16 -17.20 17.35
CA THR A 699 8.37 -17.90 17.74
C THR A 699 8.02 -19.27 18.30
N VAL A 700 8.76 -20.27 17.86
CA VAL A 700 8.70 -21.65 18.36
C VAL A 700 9.96 -21.96 19.14
N GLN A 701 9.82 -22.39 20.39
CA GLN A 701 10.92 -22.76 21.27
C GLN A 701 11.31 -24.22 21.03
N CYS A 702 12.51 -24.46 20.51
CA CYS A 702 13.07 -25.79 20.35
C CYS A 702 13.98 -26.10 21.55
N ARG A 703 13.56 -27.04 22.38
CA ARG A 703 14.22 -27.43 23.64
C ARG A 703 14.35 -28.94 23.71
N ILE A 704 15.42 -29.42 24.35
CA ILE A 704 15.63 -30.82 24.63
C ILE A 704 14.98 -31.13 25.99
N PRO A 705 14.28 -32.27 26.17
CA PRO A 705 13.64 -32.60 27.43
C PRO A 705 14.57 -32.56 28.63
N ASP A 706 15.82 -32.95 28.46
CA ASP A 706 16.84 -32.98 29.52
C ASP A 706 17.41 -31.56 29.82
N ASN A 707 17.18 -30.57 28.95
CA ASN A 707 17.61 -29.20 29.14
C ASN A 707 16.51 -28.23 28.67
N PRO A 708 15.46 -28.05 29.46
CA PRO A 708 14.33 -27.18 29.11
C PRO A 708 14.68 -25.67 29.18
N VAL A 709 15.69 -25.32 29.96
CA VAL A 709 16.16 -23.94 30.12
C VAL A 709 17.60 -23.85 29.60
N PRO A 710 17.78 -23.55 28.31
CA PRO A 710 19.10 -23.48 27.70
C PRO A 710 19.91 -22.31 28.23
N SER A 711 21.22 -22.46 28.25
CA SER A 711 22.19 -21.44 28.63
C SER A 711 22.48 -20.50 27.44
N LYS A 712 22.45 -21.02 26.23
CA LYS A 712 22.74 -20.27 25.00
C LYS A 712 21.73 -20.58 23.90
N LEU A 713 20.98 -19.56 23.49
CA LEU A 713 19.94 -19.66 22.48
C LEU A 713 20.43 -19.20 21.12
N GLU A 714 20.13 -19.96 20.09
CA GLU A 714 20.20 -19.51 18.71
C GLU A 714 18.86 -18.94 18.27
N SER A 715 18.83 -17.72 17.70
CA SER A 715 17.66 -17.18 17.02
C SER A 715 17.74 -17.50 15.53
N TYR A 716 16.76 -18.19 15.00
CA TYR A 716 16.71 -18.62 13.62
C TYR A 716 15.43 -18.16 12.93
N SER A 717 15.56 -17.33 11.89
CA SER A 717 14.43 -16.93 11.04
C SER A 717 14.21 -17.96 9.94
N LEU A 718 12.99 -18.50 9.86
CA LEU A 718 12.62 -19.55 8.94
C LEU A 718 11.68 -19.05 7.85
N ASP A 719 12.19 -18.97 6.63
CA ASP A 719 11.45 -18.60 5.44
C ASP A 719 10.71 -19.81 4.83
N GLY A 720 9.55 -19.57 4.25
CA GLY A 720 8.83 -20.53 3.42
C GLY A 720 8.04 -21.61 4.15
N VAL A 721 8.07 -21.63 5.47
CA VAL A 721 7.30 -22.53 6.32
C VAL A 721 6.32 -21.74 7.17
N THR A 722 5.03 -22.03 7.03
CA THR A 722 3.96 -21.29 7.70
C THR A 722 3.16 -22.12 8.68
N ASP A 723 3.67 -23.30 9.01
CA ASP A 723 3.10 -24.24 9.96
C ASP A 723 4.00 -24.40 11.20
N ARG A 724 3.39 -24.32 12.38
CA ARG A 724 4.09 -24.35 13.66
C ARG A 724 4.84 -25.65 13.91
N ASP A 725 4.23 -26.78 13.64
CA ASP A 725 4.84 -28.09 13.92
C ASP A 725 6.02 -28.34 12.97
N ARG A 726 5.91 -27.87 11.71
CA ARG A 726 7.03 -27.93 10.76
C ARG A 726 8.19 -27.02 11.18
N ALA A 727 7.88 -25.80 11.64
CA ALA A 727 8.89 -24.89 12.17
C ALA A 727 9.64 -25.52 13.36
N TYR A 728 8.90 -26.19 14.25
CA TYR A 728 9.47 -26.92 15.37
C TYR A 728 10.40 -28.05 14.91
N ARG A 729 9.98 -28.89 13.96
CA ARG A 729 10.80 -30.00 13.43
C ARG A 729 12.11 -29.47 12.81
N ILE A 730 12.05 -28.42 12.02
CA ILE A 730 13.25 -27.80 11.41
C ILE A 730 14.16 -27.21 12.48
N GLY A 731 13.62 -26.54 13.48
CA GLY A 731 14.40 -26.01 14.61
C GLY A 731 15.04 -27.10 15.47
N MET A 732 14.30 -28.17 15.76
CA MET A 732 14.86 -29.33 16.48
C MET A 732 15.99 -30.03 15.70
N ARG A 733 15.83 -30.14 14.36
CA ARG A 733 16.91 -30.62 13.49
C ARG A 733 18.18 -29.78 13.62
N ARG A 734 18.00 -28.47 13.67
CA ARG A 734 19.10 -27.53 13.85
C ARG A 734 19.77 -27.69 15.22
N LEU A 735 18.97 -27.85 16.26
CA LEU A 735 19.46 -28.13 17.62
C LEU A 735 20.21 -29.48 17.69
N MET A 736 19.67 -30.53 17.06
CA MET A 736 20.30 -31.84 17.01
C MET A 736 21.65 -31.83 16.27
N LYS A 737 21.87 -30.88 15.35
CA LYS A 737 23.16 -30.69 14.69
C LYS A 737 24.27 -30.36 15.71
N TYR A 738 23.99 -29.46 16.64
CA TYR A 738 24.96 -29.09 17.68
C TYR A 738 25.27 -30.24 18.64
N ARG A 739 24.31 -31.14 18.85
CA ARG A 739 24.42 -32.27 19.78
C ARG A 739 25.11 -33.50 19.17
N HIS A 740 24.81 -33.84 17.92
CA HIS A 740 25.11 -35.15 17.34
C HIS A 740 26.14 -35.13 16.22
N ARG A 741 26.42 -34.00 15.60
CA ARG A 741 27.40 -33.89 14.50
C ARG A 741 28.73 -33.37 15.03
N ARG A 742 29.43 -34.21 15.84
CA ARG A 742 30.69 -33.83 16.49
C ARG A 742 31.91 -34.39 15.83
N LEU A 743 31.79 -35.46 15.07
CA LEU A 743 32.88 -36.04 14.31
C LEU A 743 32.83 -35.61 12.86
N SER A 744 33.96 -35.20 12.32
CA SER A 744 34.18 -34.99 10.90
C SER A 744 35.29 -35.93 10.42
N PHE A 745 35.20 -36.34 9.18
CA PHE A 745 36.07 -37.30 8.55
C PHE A 745 36.59 -36.71 7.24
N THR A 746 37.86 -36.90 6.94
CA THR A 746 38.43 -36.51 5.68
C THR A 746 39.40 -37.63 5.22
N THR A 747 39.25 -38.03 3.99
CA THR A 747 40.16 -38.97 3.35
C THR A 747 40.27 -38.64 1.87
N THR A 748 41.29 -39.13 1.25
CA THR A 748 41.48 -39.04 -0.21
C THR A 748 41.36 -40.44 -0.79
N THR A 749 40.59 -40.58 -1.86
CA THR A 749 40.40 -41.87 -2.56
C THR A 749 40.88 -41.72 -4.01
N GLU A 750 40.97 -42.83 -4.73
CA GLU A 750 40.97 -42.78 -6.19
C GLU A 750 39.64 -42.23 -6.71
N MET A 751 39.41 -42.21 -8.01
CA MET A 751 38.15 -41.68 -8.61
C MET A 751 36.89 -42.50 -8.25
N ASP A 752 37.03 -43.57 -7.52
CA ASP A 752 35.95 -44.43 -7.01
C ASP A 752 34.89 -43.68 -6.22
N ALA A 753 35.31 -42.66 -5.48
CA ALA A 753 34.34 -41.85 -4.71
C ALA A 753 33.31 -41.12 -5.57
N LEU A 754 33.56 -40.96 -6.89
CA LEU A 754 32.59 -40.34 -7.80
C LEU A 754 31.34 -41.18 -8.06
N CYS A 755 31.31 -42.45 -7.60
CA CYS A 755 30.07 -43.24 -7.60
C CYS A 755 29.08 -42.79 -6.52
N TYR A 756 29.49 -41.96 -5.56
CA TYR A 756 28.67 -41.42 -4.49
C TYR A 756 28.29 -39.97 -4.74
N ASN A 757 27.27 -39.51 -4.02
CA ASN A 757 26.83 -38.14 -4.07
C ASN A 757 26.87 -37.47 -2.69
N THR A 758 26.93 -36.16 -2.67
CA THR A 758 26.74 -35.40 -1.44
C THR A 758 25.43 -35.81 -0.76
N GLY A 759 25.49 -36.07 0.55
CA GLY A 759 24.36 -36.49 1.34
C GLY A 759 24.16 -38.03 1.38
N ASP A 760 24.97 -38.82 0.69
CA ASP A 760 24.92 -40.26 0.81
C ASP A 760 25.47 -40.71 2.17
N ARG A 761 24.79 -41.72 2.76
CA ARG A 761 25.20 -42.35 4.02
C ARG A 761 26.19 -43.46 3.69
N ILE A 762 27.39 -43.35 4.20
CA ILE A 762 28.47 -44.30 3.97
C ILE A 762 29.05 -44.79 5.29
N ILE A 763 29.78 -45.92 5.20
CA ILE A 763 30.63 -46.39 6.27
C ILE A 763 32.09 -46.09 5.90
N LEU A 764 32.81 -45.47 6.82
CA LEU A 764 34.27 -45.30 6.74
C LEU A 764 34.92 -46.29 7.69
N THR A 765 35.86 -47.04 7.18
CA THR A 765 36.65 -47.97 7.99
C THR A 765 38.12 -47.58 8.03
N ASP A 766 38.78 -47.86 9.12
CA ASP A 766 40.23 -47.66 9.31
C ASP A 766 40.93 -49.04 9.49
N ASP A 767 42.21 -49.06 9.45
CA ASP A 767 43.07 -50.23 9.63
C ASP A 767 43.80 -50.24 11.00
N ILE A 768 43.29 -49.47 11.95
CA ILE A 768 43.87 -49.35 13.27
C ILE A 768 43.81 -50.73 13.97
N PRO A 769 44.97 -51.27 14.42
CA PRO A 769 45.03 -52.54 15.08
C PRO A 769 44.09 -52.62 16.32
N GLY A 770 43.31 -53.71 16.42
CA GLY A 770 42.30 -53.88 17.47
C GLY A 770 40.92 -53.36 17.13
N ASN A 771 40.72 -52.68 16.02
CA ASN A 771 39.41 -52.47 15.46
C ASN A 771 38.85 -53.79 14.95
N LEU A 772 37.66 -54.13 15.37
CA LEU A 772 36.98 -55.43 15.08
C LEU A 772 36.44 -55.45 13.63
N THR A 773 37.26 -55.09 12.66
CA THR A 773 36.95 -54.97 11.24
C THR A 773 38.06 -55.47 10.36
N LEU A 774 37.76 -56.30 9.36
CA LEU A 774 38.66 -56.82 8.33
C LEU A 774 38.03 -56.56 6.97
N SER A 775 38.79 -55.92 6.05
CA SER A 775 38.42 -55.77 4.64
C SER A 775 39.18 -56.82 3.83
N CYS A 776 38.48 -57.57 2.95
CA CYS A 776 39.07 -58.61 2.10
C CYS A 776 38.31 -58.71 0.77
N LEU A 777 38.94 -59.36 -0.23
CA LEU A 777 38.35 -59.54 -1.55
C LEU A 777 37.57 -60.85 -1.61
N ILE A 778 36.43 -60.86 -2.36
CA ILE A 778 35.70 -62.07 -2.72
C ILE A 778 36.37 -62.68 -3.95
N THR A 779 37.12 -63.78 -3.77
CA THR A 779 37.87 -64.45 -4.88
C THR A 779 37.06 -65.56 -5.52
N GLY A 780 35.90 -65.89 -5.02
CA GLY A 780 35.01 -66.89 -5.59
C GLY A 780 33.65 -66.96 -4.89
N MET A 781 32.63 -67.35 -5.61
CA MET A 781 31.29 -67.43 -5.13
C MET A 781 30.59 -68.70 -5.62
N LYS A 782 29.78 -69.28 -4.76
CA LYS A 782 28.91 -70.44 -5.11
C LYS A 782 27.59 -70.29 -4.35
N THR A 783 26.46 -70.30 -5.09
CA THR A 783 25.13 -70.32 -4.49
C THR A 783 24.58 -71.75 -4.49
N ASP A 784 24.12 -72.22 -3.37
CA ASP A 784 23.47 -73.53 -3.21
C ASP A 784 22.49 -73.53 -2.03
N ASN A 785 21.35 -74.18 -2.18
CA ASN A 785 20.33 -74.37 -1.12
C ASN A 785 19.90 -73.07 -0.38
N GLY A 786 19.78 -71.96 -1.08
CA GLY A 786 19.34 -70.69 -0.48
C GLY A 786 20.46 -69.96 0.31
N PHE A 787 21.71 -70.37 0.16
CA PHE A 787 22.86 -69.73 0.73
C PHE A 787 23.91 -69.44 -0.37
N THR A 788 24.64 -68.38 -0.19
CA THR A 788 25.79 -68.04 -1.03
C THR A 788 27.04 -68.19 -0.18
N THR A 789 27.97 -68.99 -0.64
CA THR A 789 29.32 -69.20 -0.07
C THR A 789 30.34 -68.39 -0.80
N PHE A 790 31.03 -67.52 -0.09
CA PHE A 790 32.10 -66.69 -0.58
C PHE A 790 33.45 -67.30 -0.19
N THR A 791 34.39 -67.27 -1.14
CA THR A 791 35.82 -67.56 -0.90
C THR A 791 36.52 -66.21 -0.81
N LEU A 792 37.32 -66.03 0.23
CA LEU A 792 37.92 -64.71 0.58
C LEU A 792 39.45 -64.75 0.38
N SER A 793 40.04 -63.59 0.11
CA SER A 793 41.48 -63.39 0.01
C SER A 793 42.17 -63.55 1.38
N GLU A 794 41.46 -63.24 2.48
CA GLU A 794 41.99 -63.28 3.82
C GLU A 794 41.07 -64.12 4.78
N ALA A 795 41.67 -64.57 5.89
CA ALA A 795 40.93 -65.38 6.86
C ALA A 795 40.21 -64.51 7.88
N PRO A 796 38.84 -64.54 7.97
CA PRO A 796 38.09 -63.80 8.97
C PRO A 796 38.44 -64.23 10.41
N ASP A 797 38.46 -63.25 11.31
CA ASP A 797 38.64 -63.49 12.74
C ASP A 797 37.30 -63.89 13.42
N TRP A 798 37.10 -65.15 13.58
CA TRP A 798 35.86 -65.67 14.18
C TRP A 798 35.83 -65.58 15.72
N THR A 799 36.76 -64.84 16.33
CA THR A 799 36.75 -64.58 17.77
C THR A 799 35.86 -63.38 18.11
N TYR A 800 35.38 -62.69 17.13
CA TYR A 800 34.41 -61.55 17.32
C TYR A 800 33.15 -62.08 17.96
N PRO A 801 32.62 -61.39 19.01
CA PRO A 801 31.45 -61.83 19.75
C PRO A 801 30.18 -61.97 18.91
N SER A 802 30.02 -61.10 17.94
CA SER A 802 28.82 -61.05 17.06
C SER A 802 29.23 -60.69 15.62
N PRO A 803 29.80 -61.65 14.88
CA PRO A 803 30.35 -61.38 13.54
C PRO A 803 29.23 -60.99 12.56
N ARG A 804 29.54 -60.06 11.72
CA ARG A 804 28.70 -59.58 10.61
C ARG A 804 29.55 -59.41 9.36
N VAL A 805 28.88 -59.43 8.21
CA VAL A 805 29.50 -59.13 6.94
C VAL A 805 28.72 -58.10 6.18
N LEU A 806 29.43 -57.25 5.49
CA LEU A 806 28.91 -56.25 4.56
C LEU A 806 29.67 -56.41 3.23
N ILE A 807 28.96 -56.47 2.12
CA ILE A 807 29.59 -56.63 0.80
C ILE A 807 29.49 -55.28 0.05
N ARG A 808 30.62 -54.75 -0.40
CA ARG A 808 30.68 -53.67 -1.36
C ARG A 808 30.70 -54.28 -2.75
N TYR A 809 29.64 -53.94 -3.53
CA TYR A 809 29.53 -54.35 -4.93
C TYR A 809 30.45 -53.54 -5.81
N GLN A 810 30.63 -54.00 -7.02
CA GLN A 810 31.53 -53.38 -8.01
C GLN A 810 31.03 -52.02 -8.51
N ASP A 811 29.78 -51.69 -8.39
CA ASP A 811 29.18 -50.36 -8.66
C ASP A 811 29.27 -49.39 -7.46
N GLY A 812 29.96 -49.78 -6.38
CA GLY A 812 30.12 -49.01 -5.16
C GLY A 812 29.02 -49.13 -4.15
N THR A 813 27.86 -49.72 -4.49
CA THR A 813 26.75 -49.98 -3.57
C THR A 813 27.11 -51.08 -2.57
N VAL A 814 26.29 -51.27 -1.50
CA VAL A 814 26.54 -52.22 -0.44
C VAL A 814 25.34 -53.06 -0.15
N SER A 815 25.60 -54.29 0.32
CA SER A 815 24.57 -55.14 0.91
C SER A 815 24.13 -54.58 2.27
N GLY A 816 23.00 -55.03 2.79
CA GLY A 816 22.73 -54.91 4.22
C GLY A 816 23.72 -55.69 5.05
N LEU A 817 23.71 -55.47 6.38
CA LEU A 817 24.52 -56.24 7.32
C LEU A 817 23.98 -57.68 7.42
N LEU A 818 24.83 -58.65 7.12
CA LEU A 818 24.46 -60.06 7.03
C LEU A 818 25.15 -60.87 8.15
N GLU A 819 24.49 -61.92 8.56
CA GLU A 819 25.04 -62.86 9.54
C GLU A 819 25.81 -64.01 8.84
N PRO A 820 27.11 -64.05 8.99
CA PRO A 820 27.91 -65.09 8.33
C PRO A 820 27.95 -66.42 9.09
N VAL A 821 27.99 -67.52 8.35
CA VAL A 821 28.26 -68.86 8.88
C VAL A 821 29.63 -69.32 8.43
N LYS A 822 30.47 -69.77 9.37
CA LYS A 822 31.82 -70.28 9.07
C LYS A 822 31.73 -71.57 8.27
N VAL A 823 32.32 -71.62 7.10
CA VAL A 823 32.41 -72.77 6.25
C VAL A 823 33.82 -73.38 6.36
N SER A 824 34.88 -72.59 6.22
CA SER A 824 36.29 -72.98 6.38
C SER A 824 37.13 -71.77 6.78
N ARG A 825 38.49 -71.95 6.80
CA ARG A 825 39.38 -70.83 7.15
C ARG A 825 39.22 -69.58 6.25
N PHE A 826 38.98 -69.77 4.96
CA PHE A 826 38.87 -68.68 3.93
C PHE A 826 37.43 -68.66 3.32
N ARG A 827 36.47 -69.34 3.89
CA ARG A 827 35.09 -69.38 3.35
C ARG A 827 34.07 -69.15 4.43
N LEU A 828 33.12 -68.31 4.05
CA LEU A 828 31.92 -68.08 4.81
C LEU A 828 30.67 -68.16 3.95
N SER A 829 29.50 -68.40 4.54
CA SER A 829 28.22 -68.48 3.85
C SER A 829 27.27 -67.49 4.47
N VAL A 830 26.46 -66.85 3.62
CA VAL A 830 25.35 -65.96 4.03
C VAL A 830 24.06 -66.38 3.34
N PRO A 831 22.88 -65.98 3.84
CA PRO A 831 21.63 -66.20 3.11
C PRO A 831 21.72 -65.54 1.69
N TYR A 832 21.19 -66.23 0.70
CA TYR A 832 21.18 -65.74 -0.69
C TYR A 832 20.37 -64.41 -0.81
N GLN A 833 20.91 -63.48 -1.58
CA GLN A 833 20.23 -62.28 -2.03
C GLN A 833 20.35 -62.23 -3.55
N SER A 834 19.26 -61.74 -4.22
CA SER A 834 19.26 -61.62 -5.69
C SER A 834 20.32 -60.67 -6.25
N THR A 835 20.75 -59.71 -5.47
CA THR A 835 21.86 -58.77 -5.81
C THR A 835 23.19 -59.47 -5.95
N PHE A 836 23.39 -60.67 -5.40
CA PHE A 836 24.62 -61.44 -5.56
C PHE A 836 24.79 -62.00 -6.96
N ASP A 837 23.70 -62.15 -7.72
CA ASP A 837 23.76 -62.58 -9.12
C ASP A 837 24.39 -61.53 -10.06
N GLU A 838 24.49 -60.31 -9.60
CA GLU A 838 25.15 -59.22 -10.35
C GLU A 838 26.64 -59.16 -10.12
N ILE A 839 27.16 -59.91 -9.16
CA ILE A 839 28.59 -59.96 -8.84
C ILE A 839 29.35 -60.63 -10.01
N LEU A 840 30.29 -59.91 -10.60
CA LEU A 840 31.23 -60.45 -11.58
C LEU A 840 32.41 -61.10 -10.90
N ALA A 841 32.49 -62.41 -10.99
CA ALA A 841 33.60 -63.21 -10.41
C ALA A 841 34.85 -63.27 -11.30
N ASP A 842 34.77 -62.74 -12.53
CA ASP A 842 35.90 -62.75 -13.45
C ASP A 842 36.86 -61.55 -13.14
N THR A 843 37.90 -61.81 -12.43
CA THR A 843 38.89 -60.82 -11.99
C THR A 843 39.79 -60.33 -13.14
N SER A 844 39.63 -60.86 -14.35
CA SER A 844 40.35 -60.38 -15.54
C SER A 844 39.78 -59.09 -16.15
N VAL A 845 38.52 -58.79 -15.79
CA VAL A 845 37.76 -57.65 -16.36
C VAL A 845 37.61 -56.53 -15.38
N THR A 846 37.43 -56.86 -14.08
CA THR A 846 37.20 -55.89 -13.05
C THR A 846 37.71 -56.37 -11.70
N GLU A 847 37.98 -55.45 -10.77
CA GLU A 847 38.36 -55.78 -9.41
C GLU A 847 37.26 -56.63 -8.72
N PRO A 848 37.61 -57.67 -7.97
CA PRO A 848 36.61 -58.44 -7.22
C PRO A 848 35.89 -57.56 -6.20
N PRO A 849 34.62 -57.89 -5.86
CA PRO A 849 33.90 -57.17 -4.83
C PRO A 849 34.58 -57.37 -3.48
N ARG A 850 34.45 -56.37 -2.60
CA ARG A 850 35.03 -56.40 -1.26
C ARG A 850 34.01 -56.90 -0.25
N LEU A 851 34.52 -57.59 0.75
CA LEU A 851 33.76 -58.02 1.88
C LEU A 851 34.39 -57.48 3.17
N ILE A 852 33.57 -56.78 3.93
CA ILE A 852 33.97 -56.30 5.25
C ILE A 852 33.42 -57.33 6.26
N PHE A 853 34.33 -57.96 7.00
CA PHE A 853 34.00 -58.82 8.11
C PHE A 853 34.22 -58.04 9.41
N CYS A 854 33.16 -57.87 10.22
CA CYS A 854 33.21 -57.01 11.38
C CYS A 854 32.44 -57.58 12.57
N ASP A 855 32.60 -57.04 13.77
CA ASP A 855 31.69 -57.24 14.89
C ASP A 855 30.48 -56.31 14.79
N SER A 856 29.31 -56.76 15.16
CA SER A 856 28.06 -55.93 15.10
C SER A 856 28.14 -54.66 15.92
N SER A 857 29.00 -54.59 16.94
CA SER A 857 29.18 -53.41 17.78
C SER A 857 30.04 -52.33 17.10
N ARG A 858 30.78 -52.67 16.02
CA ARG A 858 31.67 -51.76 15.28
C ARG A 858 31.82 -52.18 13.82
N VAL A 859 30.95 -51.65 13.00
CA VAL A 859 31.03 -51.86 11.55
C VAL A 859 32.02 -50.91 10.90
N GLY A 860 32.15 -49.72 11.43
CA GLY A 860 32.97 -48.60 10.99
C GLY A 860 32.40 -47.28 11.52
N TYR A 861 32.87 -46.16 10.98
CA TYR A 861 32.31 -44.85 11.26
C TYR A 861 31.15 -44.60 10.31
N ASP A 862 29.96 -44.42 10.88
CA ASP A 862 28.76 -44.10 10.13
C ASP A 862 28.76 -42.62 9.81
N ALA A 863 28.71 -42.27 8.56
CA ALA A 863 28.91 -40.91 8.10
C ALA A 863 28.00 -40.53 6.93
N VAL A 864 27.82 -39.23 6.75
CA VAL A 864 27.16 -38.62 5.58
C VAL A 864 28.19 -37.79 4.83
N ILE A 865 28.29 -38.00 3.54
CA ILE A 865 29.16 -37.22 2.66
C ILE A 865 28.68 -35.77 2.62
N GLU A 866 29.60 -34.82 2.89
CA GLU A 866 29.36 -33.40 2.73
C GLU A 866 29.90 -32.90 1.40
N GLU A 867 31.07 -33.37 0.99
CA GLU A 867 31.72 -32.94 -0.22
C GLU A 867 32.59 -34.06 -0.82
N ILE A 868 32.56 -34.15 -2.12
CA ILE A 868 33.51 -34.90 -2.93
C ILE A 868 34.19 -33.93 -3.86
N ALA A 869 35.50 -33.72 -3.66
CA ALA A 869 36.27 -32.74 -4.44
C ALA A 869 37.33 -33.48 -5.30
N PRO A 870 37.12 -33.65 -6.61
CA PRO A 870 38.12 -34.18 -7.51
C PRO A 870 39.36 -33.29 -7.52
N GLN A 871 40.55 -33.94 -7.47
CA GLN A 871 41.84 -33.28 -7.47
C GLN A 871 42.53 -33.42 -8.84
N SER A 872 43.61 -32.70 -9.04
CA SER A 872 44.35 -32.66 -10.31
C SER A 872 45.20 -33.89 -10.57
N ASP A 873 45.33 -34.78 -9.59
CA ASP A 873 46.17 -35.98 -9.58
C ASP A 873 45.36 -37.28 -9.70
N ASP A 874 44.13 -37.16 -10.28
CA ASP A 874 43.19 -38.26 -10.44
C ASP A 874 42.72 -38.90 -9.10
N THR A 875 42.75 -38.12 -8.04
CA THR A 875 42.18 -38.50 -6.75
C THR A 875 40.94 -37.67 -6.40
N CYS A 876 40.22 -38.11 -5.36
CA CYS A 876 39.08 -37.39 -4.81
C CYS A 876 39.24 -37.22 -3.31
N THR A 877 39.18 -35.96 -2.83
CA THR A 877 39.03 -35.73 -1.39
C THR A 877 37.57 -35.86 -0.99
N VAL A 878 37.30 -36.72 -0.02
CA VAL A 878 35.96 -36.96 0.54
C VAL A 878 35.91 -36.38 1.95
N THR A 879 35.02 -35.46 2.16
CA THR A 879 34.69 -34.90 3.47
C THR A 879 33.31 -35.39 3.91
N ALA A 880 33.20 -35.91 5.11
CA ALA A 880 31.98 -36.48 5.65
C ALA A 880 31.81 -36.11 7.13
N ARG A 881 30.56 -36.12 7.61
CA ARG A 881 30.21 -35.92 9.01
C ARG A 881 29.52 -37.11 9.60
N GLU A 882 29.61 -37.22 10.93
CA GLU A 882 28.99 -38.27 11.71
C GLU A 882 27.49 -38.36 11.39
N TYR A 883 27.02 -39.57 11.14
CA TYR A 883 25.62 -39.95 11.05
C TYR A 883 25.16 -40.62 12.34
N ARG A 884 23.99 -40.19 12.84
CA ARG A 884 23.30 -40.88 13.94
C ARG A 884 21.83 -40.86 13.68
N ASP A 885 21.13 -41.98 13.89
CA ASP A 885 19.66 -42.06 13.75
C ASP A 885 18.95 -41.09 14.70
N SER A 886 19.50 -40.87 15.92
CA SER A 886 18.95 -39.95 16.93
C SER A 886 18.94 -38.47 16.48
N PHE A 887 19.69 -38.10 15.44
CA PHE A 887 19.59 -36.75 14.81
C PHE A 887 18.21 -36.49 14.22
N TYR A 888 17.45 -37.55 13.87
CA TYR A 888 16.18 -37.51 13.19
C TYR A 888 14.98 -37.79 14.11
N ASP A 889 15.18 -37.95 15.42
CA ASP A 889 14.14 -38.33 16.37
C ASP A 889 12.93 -37.39 16.40
N TYR A 890 13.16 -36.10 16.07
CA TYR A 890 12.12 -35.09 16.11
C TYR A 890 11.44 -34.82 14.73
N ASP A 891 11.75 -35.55 13.68
CA ASP A 891 11.23 -35.32 12.33
C ASP A 891 9.71 -35.50 12.21
N ASN A 892 9.08 -36.19 13.11
CA ASN A 892 7.64 -36.40 13.15
C ASN A 892 7.00 -35.80 14.42
N ALA A 893 7.76 -35.05 15.22
CA ALA A 893 7.26 -34.45 16.45
C ALA A 893 6.27 -33.33 16.19
N THR A 894 5.38 -33.11 17.14
CA THR A 894 4.50 -31.93 17.21
C THR A 894 5.04 -30.98 18.27
N TYR A 895 4.78 -29.68 18.07
CA TYR A 895 5.22 -28.67 19.03
C TYR A 895 4.57 -28.90 20.42
N PRO A 896 5.35 -29.05 21.47
CA PRO A 896 4.78 -29.36 22.80
C PRO A 896 4.21 -28.12 23.51
N GLY A 897 4.42 -26.92 22.98
CA GLY A 897 4.11 -25.66 23.65
C GLY A 897 5.35 -24.96 24.21
N ASP A 898 5.20 -23.71 24.61
CA ASP A 898 6.28 -22.92 25.20
C ASP A 898 6.63 -23.47 26.58
N VAL A 899 7.92 -23.53 26.89
CA VAL A 899 8.42 -23.82 28.22
C VAL A 899 8.23 -22.58 29.09
N SER A 900 7.39 -22.68 30.11
CA SER A 900 7.07 -21.59 31.05
C SER A 900 8.20 -21.29 32.01
#